data_54989c81cfd5c75ac84c492644d7f91e
#
_entry.id   54989c81cfd5c75ac84c492644d7f91e
#
_cell.length_a   1.000
_cell.length_b   1.000
_cell.length_c   1.000
_cell.angle_alpha   90.00
_cell.angle_beta   90.00
_cell.angle_gamma   90.00
#
_symmetry.space_group_name_H-M   'P 1'
#
loop_
_entity.id
_entity.type
_entity.pdbx_description
1 polymer ?
#
loop_
_entity_poly.entity_id
_entity_poly.type
_entity_poly.pdbx_seq_one_letter_code
_entity_poly.pdbx_strand_id
1 'polypeptide(L)'
;MNLRHLLATSAATALLSPIAHAAGDMPPAQPPQPAEGADLPTISVTDTRHLPESFDQRYATTQVLTRADLDRLSPSDPSITQALATLPGVTVSQNGGPGSSASVSIRGSSASQVAVFIDGIRIGSPTTGIAPWADLPTEAFERVEVISGPAAASFGANAMGGVVQLFTRRAAGQPNQTTVSFGGGSNKTFDTQLRTSGTVPSTGPLAALGGLTYTLGLHDYNTAGIDATRPVLPYHEDGRNPYHAQDLDARLGYARDNWSISTFALYHRSDLSYDNAGFANRELDHQLTTGLAFHLDVTPDTQFDQSFGYANDRQFLYASDPAIPTDQINSQRISSSTSLTHQAHGFHLFGLPLSGETKVAYDFTREQAFLPVDVPDGVPTRNDSAFSLHQSATLGSVTMFVAGRHEIIAGKAVNTGNAALSWAITPVYTARVSYGNAFRLPSFNDLYYPGYGNPDLSPERSDSVEAALDANTAYGTFSAAIYDTRVSNLIAYNPATFSPINIGRAHIRGIDLSYKGTIGRYTPVSVAIGILNPQDETNDSWLNRRPRQTVSVNVDHTWDEFHLHALSTGASLSYGGTTFDDPANTTYLPSYLSVNLRASYRINAHLTVSATLSNLFDRQYMTAYGYNTLGRTAFGKVSYTF
;
A
#
# COMPACT_ATOMS: atom_id res chain seq x y z
N MET A 1 21.65 24.31 -29.40
CA MET A 1 22.18 22.94 -29.62
C MET A 1 21.85 22.17 -28.35
N ASN A 2 20.74 21.46 -28.38
CA ASN A 2 20.07 20.92 -27.19
C ASN A 2 20.73 19.64 -26.68
N LEU A 3 21.10 19.63 -25.43
CA LEU A 3 21.72 18.51 -24.67
C LEU A 3 20.73 17.34 -24.42
N ARG A 4 19.53 17.38 -24.96
CA ARG A 4 18.45 16.38 -24.73
C ARG A 4 18.53 15.10 -25.57
N HIS A 5 19.37 15.04 -26.60
CA HIS A 5 19.50 13.87 -27.48
C HIS A 5 20.72 12.98 -27.23
N LEU A 6 21.59 13.30 -26.25
CA LEU A 6 22.82 12.55 -26.00
C LEU A 6 22.74 11.53 -24.85
N LEU A 7 21.67 11.55 -24.06
CA LEU A 7 21.49 10.60 -22.92
C LEU A 7 20.70 9.34 -23.26
N ALA A 8 19.99 9.33 -24.38
CA ALA A 8 19.16 8.16 -24.76
C ALA A 8 19.91 7.08 -25.57
N THR A 9 21.10 7.38 -26.11
CA THR A 9 21.84 6.47 -27.01
C THR A 9 23.08 5.82 -26.39
N SER A 10 23.50 6.20 -25.19
CA SER A 10 24.72 5.66 -24.59
C SER A 10 24.51 4.55 -23.55
N ALA A 11 23.29 4.27 -23.12
CA ALA A 11 23.01 3.22 -22.12
C ALA A 11 22.80 1.81 -22.73
N ALA A 12 22.53 1.73 -24.02
CA ALA A 12 22.18 0.44 -24.67
C ALA A 12 23.39 -0.36 -25.20
N THR A 13 24.60 0.24 -25.25
CA THR A 13 25.74 -0.40 -25.92
C THR A 13 26.77 -1.01 -24.97
N ALA A 14 26.64 -0.88 -23.68
CA ALA A 14 27.63 -1.34 -22.69
C ALA A 14 27.33 -2.72 -22.04
N LEU A 15 26.21 -3.39 -22.37
CA LEU A 15 25.79 -4.63 -21.70
C LEU A 15 25.77 -5.89 -22.59
N LEU A 16 26.36 -5.84 -23.79
CA LEU A 16 26.45 -7.01 -24.67
C LEU A 16 27.92 -7.46 -24.83
N SER A 17 28.48 -8.06 -23.80
CA SER A 17 29.69 -8.91 -23.92
C SER A 17 29.28 -10.37 -23.72
N PRO A 18 29.54 -11.29 -24.66
CA PRO A 18 29.17 -12.69 -24.53
C PRO A 18 30.09 -13.39 -23.53
N ILE A 19 29.51 -13.91 -22.45
CA ILE A 19 30.20 -14.88 -21.59
C ILE A 19 30.14 -16.24 -22.29
N ALA A 20 31.28 -16.71 -22.77
CA ALA A 20 31.46 -18.05 -23.30
C ALA A 20 31.27 -19.08 -22.17
N HIS A 21 30.26 -19.94 -22.28
CA HIS A 21 30.05 -21.09 -21.41
C HIS A 21 30.93 -22.25 -21.86
N ALA A 22 31.79 -22.69 -20.97
CA ALA A 22 32.42 -24.00 -21.09
C ALA A 22 31.38 -25.08 -20.76
N ALA A 23 31.09 -25.95 -21.72
CA ALA A 23 30.26 -27.12 -21.54
C ALA A 23 30.99 -28.16 -20.68
N GLY A 24 30.51 -28.35 -19.45
CA GLY A 24 30.89 -29.50 -18.62
C GLY A 24 29.69 -30.46 -18.58
N ASP A 25 29.98 -31.74 -18.84
CA ASP A 25 29.03 -32.84 -18.85
C ASP A 25 28.22 -32.93 -17.53
N MET A 26 26.92 -32.79 -17.60
CA MET A 26 26.03 -33.11 -16.49
C MET A 26 25.48 -34.53 -16.63
N PRO A 27 25.39 -35.31 -15.53
CA PRO A 27 24.70 -36.60 -15.56
C PRO A 27 23.20 -36.43 -15.78
N PRO A 28 22.49 -37.44 -16.34
CA PRO A 28 21.09 -37.32 -16.69
C PRO A 28 20.22 -37.06 -15.45
N ALA A 29 19.32 -36.09 -15.56
CA ALA A 29 18.39 -35.71 -14.54
C ALA A 29 17.46 -36.89 -14.18
N GLN A 30 17.38 -37.22 -12.89
CA GLN A 30 16.35 -38.10 -12.36
C GLN A 30 14.97 -37.48 -12.54
N PRO A 31 13.93 -38.29 -12.86
CA PRO A 31 12.57 -37.79 -12.94
C PRO A 31 12.15 -37.28 -11.55
N PRO A 32 11.38 -36.17 -11.49
CA PRO A 32 10.92 -35.61 -10.24
C PRO A 32 10.02 -36.63 -9.51
N GLN A 33 10.36 -36.94 -8.26
CA GLN A 33 9.47 -37.69 -7.38
C GLN A 33 8.16 -36.89 -7.20
N PRO A 34 6.99 -37.59 -7.10
CA PRO A 34 5.73 -36.90 -6.82
C PRO A 34 5.87 -36.20 -5.47
N ALA A 35 5.65 -34.89 -5.47
CA ALA A 35 5.59 -34.12 -4.24
C ALA A 35 4.43 -34.66 -3.38
N GLU A 36 4.76 -35.27 -2.25
CA GLU A 36 3.80 -35.49 -1.15
C GLU A 36 3.16 -34.12 -0.83
N GLY A 37 1.83 -34.20 -0.58
CA GLY A 37 0.89 -33.12 -0.36
C GLY A 37 1.53 -31.76 -0.09
N ALA A 38 1.38 -30.83 -1.06
CA ALA A 38 1.73 -29.45 -0.81
C ALA A 38 0.83 -28.96 0.34
N ASP A 39 1.38 -28.94 1.54
CA ASP A 39 0.87 -28.08 2.60
C ASP A 39 0.73 -26.71 1.96
N LEU A 40 -0.50 -26.19 1.97
CA LEU A 40 -0.72 -24.77 1.68
C LEU A 40 0.34 -24.01 2.48
N PRO A 41 1.10 -23.10 1.88
CA PRO A 41 2.03 -22.35 2.68
C PRO A 41 1.21 -21.67 3.77
N THR A 42 1.22 -22.27 4.95
CA THR A 42 1.15 -21.51 6.17
C THR A 42 2.14 -20.41 5.87
N ILE A 43 1.70 -19.15 5.86
CA ILE A 43 2.62 -18.01 5.81
C ILE A 43 3.39 -18.14 7.11
N SER A 44 4.32 -19.08 7.13
CA SER A 44 5.33 -19.15 8.15
C SER A 44 6.24 -17.99 7.82
N VAL A 45 6.12 -16.98 8.62
CA VAL A 45 7.02 -15.85 8.75
C VAL A 45 8.39 -16.37 9.21
N THR A 46 8.98 -17.30 8.45
CA THR A 46 10.21 -18.00 8.84
C THR A 46 11.47 -17.38 8.26
N ASP A 47 11.36 -16.23 7.56
CA ASP A 47 12.56 -15.47 7.18
C ASP A 47 12.39 -13.97 7.46
N THR A 48 11.88 -13.65 8.64
CA THR A 48 11.62 -12.28 9.14
C THR A 48 12.81 -11.66 9.84
N ARG A 49 13.96 -12.32 9.89
CA ARG A 49 15.13 -11.82 10.65
C ARG A 49 15.62 -10.44 10.19
N HIS A 50 15.05 -9.88 9.13
CA HIS A 50 15.52 -8.62 8.52
C HIS A 50 14.39 -7.78 7.94
N LEU A 51 13.14 -8.01 8.34
CA LEU A 51 11.98 -7.23 7.91
C LEU A 51 11.57 -6.26 9.03
N PRO A 52 11.08 -5.04 8.72
CA PRO A 52 10.13 -4.41 9.61
C PRO A 52 9.04 -5.46 9.88
N GLU A 53 8.84 -5.82 11.13
CA GLU A 53 7.97 -6.93 11.51
C GLU A 53 6.57 -6.75 10.92
N SER A 54 6.04 -7.78 10.26
CA SER A 54 4.61 -7.91 10.01
C SER A 54 3.86 -7.74 11.32
N PHE A 55 2.85 -6.91 11.33
CA PHE A 55 1.99 -6.81 12.51
C PHE A 55 1.26 -8.15 12.69
N ASP A 56 1.42 -8.76 13.85
CA ASP A 56 0.91 -10.11 14.10
C ASP A 56 -0.62 -10.15 13.98
N GLN A 57 -1.11 -11.02 13.12
CA GLN A 57 -2.54 -11.22 12.86
C GLN A 57 -3.32 -11.63 14.12
N ARG A 58 -2.64 -12.11 15.17
CA ARG A 58 -3.25 -12.37 16.47
C ARG A 58 -3.74 -11.09 17.16
N TYR A 59 -3.26 -9.90 16.78
CA TYR A 59 -3.59 -8.64 17.45
C TYR A 59 -4.56 -7.77 16.66
N ALA A 60 -4.61 -7.90 15.33
CA ALA A 60 -5.48 -7.12 14.48
C ALA A 60 -5.89 -7.90 13.23
N THR A 61 -6.98 -7.49 12.58
CA THR A 61 -7.37 -7.97 11.26
C THR A 61 -6.37 -7.45 10.23
N THR A 62 -5.55 -8.37 9.71
CA THR A 62 -4.51 -8.05 8.71
C THR A 62 -4.78 -8.81 7.41
N GLN A 63 -4.80 -8.08 6.30
CA GLN A 63 -4.92 -8.63 4.95
C GLN A 63 -3.58 -8.49 4.24
N VAL A 64 -3.15 -9.55 3.55
CA VAL A 64 -1.85 -9.61 2.89
C VAL A 64 -2.03 -9.86 1.40
N LEU A 65 -1.47 -8.96 0.59
CA LEU A 65 -1.29 -9.14 -0.85
C LEU A 65 0.18 -9.48 -1.09
N THR A 66 0.42 -10.67 -1.60
CA THR A 66 1.76 -11.13 -2.00
C THR A 66 2.12 -10.60 -3.38
N ARG A 67 3.39 -10.76 -3.81
CA ARG A 67 3.80 -10.39 -5.18
C ARG A 67 2.92 -11.07 -6.24
N ALA A 68 2.63 -12.35 -6.06
CA ALA A 68 1.76 -13.10 -6.97
C ALA A 68 0.33 -12.53 -7.01
N ASP A 69 -0.19 -12.02 -5.88
CA ASP A 69 -1.48 -11.32 -5.86
C ASP A 69 -1.40 -9.98 -6.61
N LEU A 70 -0.34 -9.20 -6.41
CA LEU A 70 -0.13 -7.91 -7.08
C LEU A 70 0.00 -8.09 -8.61
N ASP A 71 0.82 -9.05 -9.08
CA ASP A 71 0.97 -9.36 -10.51
C ASP A 71 -0.35 -9.75 -11.17
N ARG A 72 -1.20 -10.43 -10.41
CA ARG A 72 -2.47 -10.97 -10.87
C ARG A 72 -3.59 -9.94 -10.86
N LEU A 73 -3.64 -9.08 -9.84
CA LEU A 73 -4.75 -8.17 -9.58
C LEU A 73 -4.57 -6.78 -10.21
N SER A 74 -3.32 -6.35 -10.48
CA SER A 74 -3.00 -5.05 -11.10
C SER A 74 -2.09 -5.17 -12.33
N PRO A 75 -2.38 -6.03 -13.31
CA PRO A 75 -1.45 -6.30 -14.42
C PRO A 75 -1.31 -5.14 -15.41
N SER A 76 -2.24 -4.19 -15.42
CA SER A 76 -2.29 -3.04 -16.34
C SER A 76 -2.39 -1.68 -15.65
N ASP A 77 -2.50 -1.67 -14.32
CA ASP A 77 -2.54 -0.44 -13.53
C ASP A 77 -1.13 -0.14 -13.01
N PRO A 78 -0.57 1.04 -13.27
CA PRO A 78 0.74 1.41 -12.77
C PRO A 78 0.77 1.50 -11.23
N SER A 79 -0.38 1.73 -10.56
CA SER A 79 -0.50 1.92 -9.12
C SER A 79 -1.08 0.70 -8.39
N ILE A 80 -0.82 0.63 -7.08
CA ILE A 80 -1.33 -0.47 -6.22
C ILE A 80 -2.83 -0.35 -5.91
N THR A 81 -3.49 0.72 -6.30
CA THR A 81 -4.88 1.04 -5.91
C THR A 81 -5.87 -0.03 -6.33
N GLN A 82 -5.71 -0.59 -7.54
CA GLN A 82 -6.58 -1.67 -8.03
C GLN A 82 -6.47 -2.94 -7.18
N ALA A 83 -5.26 -3.31 -6.77
CA ALA A 83 -5.06 -4.47 -5.90
C ALA A 83 -5.65 -4.23 -4.51
N LEU A 84 -5.48 -3.04 -3.92
CA LEU A 84 -6.06 -2.67 -2.63
C LEU A 84 -7.59 -2.72 -2.65
N ALA A 85 -8.23 -2.30 -3.74
CA ALA A 85 -9.69 -2.34 -3.89
C ALA A 85 -10.29 -3.76 -3.86
N THR A 86 -9.46 -4.81 -3.94
CA THR A 86 -9.91 -6.20 -3.82
C THR A 86 -10.03 -6.69 -2.38
N LEU A 87 -9.58 -5.91 -1.41
CA LEU A 87 -9.58 -6.27 0.02
C LEU A 87 -10.91 -5.89 0.70
N PRO A 88 -11.36 -6.65 1.72
CA PRO A 88 -12.59 -6.33 2.44
C PRO A 88 -12.45 -5.01 3.21
N GLY A 89 -13.50 -4.20 3.18
CA GLY A 89 -13.53 -2.92 3.86
C GLY A 89 -12.63 -1.83 3.27
N VAL A 90 -11.91 -2.12 2.16
CA VAL A 90 -11.10 -1.12 1.44
C VAL A 90 -11.89 -0.55 0.28
N THR A 91 -11.89 0.77 0.16
CA THR A 91 -12.53 1.47 -0.96
C THR A 91 -11.56 2.44 -1.59
N VAL A 92 -11.60 2.54 -2.92
CA VAL A 92 -10.79 3.47 -3.71
C VAL A 92 -11.72 4.42 -4.45
N SER A 93 -11.45 5.71 -4.32
CA SER A 93 -12.07 6.77 -5.12
C SER A 93 -10.98 7.46 -5.93
N GLN A 94 -11.22 7.68 -7.22
CA GLN A 94 -10.25 8.29 -8.13
C GLN A 94 -10.92 9.33 -9.02
N ASN A 95 -10.23 10.44 -9.24
CA ASN A 95 -10.73 11.59 -9.99
C ASN A 95 -10.28 11.53 -11.46
N GLY A 96 -10.58 10.44 -12.16
CA GLY A 96 -10.22 10.28 -13.58
C GLY A 96 -9.41 9.02 -13.89
N GLY A 97 -8.54 9.12 -14.91
CA GLY A 97 -7.69 8.04 -15.39
C GLY A 97 -6.41 7.80 -14.55
N PRO A 98 -5.45 7.00 -15.07
CA PRO A 98 -4.17 6.78 -14.42
C PRO A 98 -3.46 8.09 -14.07
N GLY A 99 -2.78 8.14 -12.92
CA GLY A 99 -2.10 9.32 -12.39
C GLY A 99 -3.01 10.35 -11.71
N SER A 100 -4.33 10.29 -11.95
CA SER A 100 -5.26 11.22 -11.29
C SER A 100 -5.35 10.93 -9.80
N SER A 101 -5.60 12.00 -9.01
CA SER A 101 -5.71 11.93 -7.57
C SER A 101 -6.60 10.77 -7.10
N ALA A 102 -6.04 9.91 -6.27
CA ALA A 102 -6.70 8.74 -5.70
C ALA A 102 -6.75 8.81 -4.18
N SER A 103 -7.81 8.26 -3.61
CA SER A 103 -8.03 8.17 -2.17
C SER A 103 -8.35 6.74 -1.79
N VAL A 104 -7.64 6.21 -0.80
CA VAL A 104 -7.90 4.89 -0.23
C VAL A 104 -8.49 5.07 1.17
N SER A 105 -9.62 4.44 1.41
CA SER A 105 -10.31 4.42 2.70
C SER A 105 -10.37 2.99 3.22
N ILE A 106 -10.19 2.82 4.52
CA ILE A 106 -10.33 1.53 5.21
C ILE A 106 -11.51 1.65 6.17
N ARG A 107 -12.49 0.73 6.05
CA ARG A 107 -13.68 0.68 6.92
C ARG A 107 -14.42 2.01 7.05
N GLY A 108 -14.53 2.76 5.96
CA GLY A 108 -15.25 4.04 5.93
C GLY A 108 -14.52 5.22 6.56
N SER A 109 -13.26 5.10 6.92
CA SER A 109 -12.40 6.23 7.32
C SER A 109 -12.21 7.22 6.18
N SER A 110 -11.68 8.41 6.45
CA SER A 110 -11.17 9.29 5.40
C SER A 110 -9.78 8.85 4.95
N ALA A 111 -9.37 9.24 3.73
CA ALA A 111 -8.04 8.91 3.21
C ALA A 111 -6.90 9.46 4.10
N SER A 112 -7.11 10.60 4.76
CA SER A 112 -6.16 11.19 5.70
C SER A 112 -6.11 10.48 7.07
N GLN A 113 -7.02 9.54 7.32
CA GLN A 113 -7.06 8.69 8.52
C GLN A 113 -6.41 7.31 8.28
N VAL A 114 -5.76 7.09 7.14
CA VAL A 114 -5.01 5.88 6.79
C VAL A 114 -3.52 6.20 6.80
N ALA A 115 -2.77 5.57 7.70
CA ALA A 115 -1.31 5.71 7.74
C ALA A 115 -0.66 4.75 6.74
N VAL A 116 0.36 5.22 6.00
CA VAL A 116 1.05 4.42 4.98
C VAL A 116 2.54 4.42 5.23
N PHE A 117 3.14 3.24 5.11
CA PHE A 117 4.56 3.04 5.34
C PHE A 117 5.19 2.26 4.18
N ILE A 118 6.41 2.62 3.80
CA ILE A 118 7.29 1.83 2.91
C ILE A 118 8.48 1.34 3.73
N ASP A 119 8.62 0.03 3.90
CA ASP A 119 9.66 -0.60 4.73
C ASP A 119 9.79 0.07 6.12
N GLY A 120 8.66 0.41 6.76
CA GLY A 120 8.60 1.07 8.05
C GLY A 120 8.77 2.60 8.03
N ILE A 121 9.08 3.21 6.90
CA ILE A 121 9.18 4.66 6.74
C ILE A 121 7.82 5.23 6.36
N ARG A 122 7.29 6.12 7.17
CA ARG A 122 5.99 6.76 6.92
C ARG A 122 6.06 7.66 5.70
N ILE A 123 5.11 7.49 4.80
CA ILE A 123 4.92 8.32 3.60
C ILE A 123 3.60 9.09 3.66
N GLY A 124 3.36 9.95 2.67
CA GLY A 124 2.20 10.81 2.55
C GLY A 124 2.55 12.27 2.79
N SER A 125 1.87 13.14 2.09
CA SER A 125 2.10 14.58 2.13
C SER A 125 1.66 15.17 3.48
N PRO A 126 2.53 15.83 4.25
CA PRO A 126 2.12 16.59 5.42
C PRO A 126 1.15 17.73 5.09
N THR A 127 1.17 18.23 3.84
CA THR A 127 0.28 19.29 3.35
C THR A 127 -1.17 18.84 3.26
N THR A 128 -1.43 17.68 2.65
CA THR A 128 -2.80 17.15 2.47
C THR A 128 -3.18 16.11 3.51
N GLY A 129 -2.19 15.49 4.17
CA GLY A 129 -2.39 14.36 5.09
C GLY A 129 -2.70 13.03 4.38
N ILE A 130 -2.60 12.99 3.05
CA ILE A 130 -2.97 11.82 2.22
C ILE A 130 -1.71 11.22 1.60
N ALA A 131 -1.66 9.91 1.45
CA ALA A 131 -0.60 9.23 0.71
C ALA A 131 -0.80 9.40 -0.81
N PRO A 132 0.28 9.43 -1.61
CA PRO A 132 0.23 9.62 -3.06
C PRO A 132 -0.12 8.31 -3.76
N TRP A 133 -1.34 7.84 -3.58
CA TRP A 133 -1.77 6.52 -4.02
C TRP A 133 -1.64 6.26 -5.52
N ALA A 134 -1.84 7.29 -6.35
CA ALA A 134 -1.70 7.19 -7.80
C ALA A 134 -0.24 6.95 -8.25
N ASP A 135 0.72 7.34 -7.41
CA ASP A 135 2.14 7.36 -7.70
C ASP A 135 2.94 6.25 -6.99
N LEU A 136 2.22 5.27 -6.40
CA LEU A 136 2.84 4.10 -5.76
C LEU A 136 2.90 2.95 -6.76
N PRO A 137 4.06 2.71 -7.41
CA PRO A 137 4.16 1.74 -8.48
C PRO A 137 4.03 0.30 -7.94
N THR A 138 3.06 -0.45 -8.47
CA THR A 138 2.84 -1.85 -8.09
C THR A 138 4.10 -2.69 -8.19
N GLU A 139 4.95 -2.40 -9.17
CA GLU A 139 6.14 -3.18 -9.48
C GLU A 139 7.27 -3.05 -8.44
N ALA A 140 7.28 -1.99 -7.64
CA ALA A 140 8.29 -1.76 -6.61
C ALA A 140 8.11 -2.67 -5.37
N PHE A 141 6.91 -3.23 -5.17
CA PHE A 141 6.56 -3.93 -3.93
C PHE A 141 6.49 -5.45 -4.12
N GLU A 142 7.01 -6.19 -3.15
CA GLU A 142 6.87 -7.66 -3.07
C GLU A 142 5.64 -8.07 -2.27
N ARG A 143 5.21 -7.21 -1.33
CA ARG A 143 4.11 -7.48 -0.41
C ARG A 143 3.45 -6.18 0.06
N VAL A 144 2.14 -6.24 0.24
CA VAL A 144 1.34 -5.18 0.85
C VAL A 144 0.55 -5.78 2.01
N GLU A 145 0.59 -5.14 3.16
CA GLU A 145 -0.22 -5.51 4.33
C GLU A 145 -1.18 -4.37 4.66
N VAL A 146 -2.45 -4.71 4.82
CA VAL A 146 -3.48 -3.78 5.27
C VAL A 146 -3.95 -4.23 6.65
N ILE A 147 -3.64 -3.42 7.65
CA ILE A 147 -4.01 -3.64 9.04
C ILE A 147 -5.24 -2.77 9.31
N SER A 148 -6.37 -3.41 9.59
CA SER A 148 -7.64 -2.74 9.88
C SER A 148 -7.90 -2.70 11.38
N GLY A 149 -8.67 -1.68 11.84
CA GLY A 149 -9.14 -1.59 13.21
C GLY A 149 -8.16 -0.95 14.20
N PRO A 150 -8.30 -1.27 15.51
CA PRO A 150 -7.73 -0.47 16.59
C PRO A 150 -6.23 -0.68 16.85
N ALA A 151 -5.40 -0.58 15.82
CA ALA A 151 -3.95 -0.80 15.94
C ALA A 151 -3.11 0.49 16.04
N ALA A 152 -3.74 1.63 16.20
CA ALA A 152 -3.10 2.95 16.10
C ALA A 152 -1.96 3.18 17.10
N ALA A 153 -2.06 2.64 18.31
CA ALA A 153 -1.02 2.80 19.33
C ALA A 153 0.35 2.28 18.86
N SER A 154 0.35 1.31 17.95
CA SER A 154 1.57 0.75 17.38
C SER A 154 2.18 1.63 16.27
N PHE A 155 1.37 2.47 15.59
CA PHE A 155 1.78 3.20 14.40
C PHE A 155 1.71 4.73 14.53
N GLY A 156 1.19 5.27 15.65
CA GLY A 156 1.10 6.69 15.89
C GLY A 156 -0.05 7.40 15.17
N ALA A 157 0.10 8.71 14.97
CA ALA A 157 -0.94 9.57 14.41
C ALA A 157 -1.43 9.12 13.02
N ASN A 158 -2.68 9.46 12.68
CA ASN A 158 -3.37 9.21 11.40
C ASN A 158 -3.68 7.73 11.10
N ALA A 159 -3.52 6.81 12.05
CA ALA A 159 -3.87 5.39 11.87
C ALA A 159 -5.30 5.06 12.37
N MET A 160 -6.25 5.99 12.25
CA MET A 160 -7.62 5.83 12.78
C MET A 160 -8.43 4.79 11.99
N GLY A 161 -8.33 4.77 10.67
CA GLY A 161 -8.99 3.80 9.80
C GLY A 161 -8.21 2.50 9.67
N GLY A 162 -6.90 2.61 9.71
CA GLY A 162 -5.98 1.50 9.56
C GLY A 162 -4.61 1.93 9.07
N VAL A 163 -3.82 0.93 8.74
CA VAL A 163 -2.43 1.09 8.27
C VAL A 163 -2.23 0.28 7.01
N VAL A 164 -1.51 0.85 6.04
CA VAL A 164 -1.01 0.12 4.88
C VAL A 164 0.50 0.07 4.95
N GLN A 165 1.06 -1.12 5.01
CA GLN A 165 2.49 -1.36 4.95
C GLN A 165 2.87 -1.91 3.58
N LEU A 166 3.81 -1.25 2.93
CA LEU A 166 4.35 -1.58 1.63
C LEU A 166 5.78 -2.06 1.82
N PHE A 167 6.08 -3.25 1.33
CA PHE A 167 7.41 -3.85 1.44
C PHE A 167 8.06 -3.87 0.07
N THR A 168 9.22 -3.21 -0.05
CA THR A 168 9.97 -3.20 -1.31
C THR A 168 10.55 -4.58 -1.65
N ARG A 169 10.79 -4.83 -2.93
CA ARG A 169 11.34 -6.12 -3.39
C ARG A 169 12.73 -6.40 -2.82
N ARG A 170 13.00 -7.68 -2.58
CA ARG A 170 14.24 -8.20 -1.99
C ARG A 170 14.82 -9.31 -2.82
N ALA A 171 16.15 -9.44 -2.77
CA ALA A 171 16.89 -10.51 -3.46
C ALA A 171 17.26 -11.68 -2.56
N ALA A 172 17.03 -11.59 -1.24
CA ALA A 172 17.47 -12.62 -0.30
C ALA A 172 16.91 -14.00 -0.65
N GLY A 173 17.80 -14.99 -0.81
CA GLY A 173 17.43 -16.36 -1.14
C GLY A 173 16.98 -16.61 -2.59
N GLN A 174 16.98 -15.58 -3.43
CA GLN A 174 16.62 -15.70 -4.84
C GLN A 174 17.86 -15.84 -5.74
N PRO A 175 17.77 -16.60 -6.84
CA PRO A 175 18.82 -16.62 -7.87
C PRO A 175 19.03 -15.22 -8.46
N ASN A 176 20.25 -14.93 -8.90
CA ASN A 176 20.51 -13.71 -9.67
C ASN A 176 19.70 -13.76 -10.96
N GLN A 177 18.87 -12.77 -11.17
CA GLN A 177 17.99 -12.70 -12.36
C GLN A 177 17.81 -11.27 -12.84
N THR A 178 17.60 -11.14 -14.14
CA THR A 178 17.24 -9.89 -14.78
C THR A 178 16.01 -10.12 -15.63
N THR A 179 14.98 -9.29 -15.46
CA THR A 179 13.74 -9.35 -16.23
C THR A 179 13.55 -8.06 -16.99
N VAL A 180 13.23 -8.17 -18.26
CA VAL A 180 12.80 -7.05 -19.12
C VAL A 180 11.37 -7.31 -19.57
N SER A 181 10.51 -6.31 -19.46
CA SER A 181 9.11 -6.42 -19.85
C SER A 181 8.70 -5.25 -20.72
N PHE A 182 7.86 -5.54 -21.71
CA PHE A 182 7.22 -4.56 -22.58
C PHE A 182 5.73 -4.83 -22.62
N GLY A 183 4.93 -3.80 -22.40
CA GLY A 183 3.48 -3.85 -22.45
C GLY A 183 2.90 -2.76 -23.31
N GLY A 184 1.69 -2.99 -23.80
CA GLY A 184 0.94 -2.01 -24.56
C GLY A 184 -0.54 -2.32 -24.59
N GLY A 185 -1.35 -1.28 -24.77
CA GLY A 185 -2.79 -1.46 -24.71
C GLY A 185 -3.63 -0.29 -25.19
N SER A 186 -4.89 -0.33 -24.80
CA SER A 186 -5.87 0.73 -25.03
C SER A 186 -5.34 2.09 -24.57
N ASN A 187 -5.91 3.17 -25.09
CA ASN A 187 -5.53 4.54 -24.77
C ASN A 187 -4.07 4.89 -25.13
N LYS A 188 -3.47 4.18 -26.10
CA LYS A 188 -2.05 4.30 -26.47
C LYS A 188 -1.13 4.10 -25.26
N THR A 189 -1.46 3.15 -24.41
CA THR A 189 -0.66 2.83 -23.24
C THR A 189 0.58 2.03 -23.63
N PHE A 190 1.73 2.41 -23.09
CA PHE A 190 3.01 1.70 -23.18
C PHE A 190 3.59 1.57 -21.78
N ASP A 191 4.13 0.39 -21.48
CA ASP A 191 4.72 0.02 -20.20
C ASP A 191 6.06 -0.67 -20.48
N THR A 192 7.13 -0.17 -19.90
CA THR A 192 8.48 -0.75 -20.07
C THR A 192 9.11 -0.91 -18.71
N GLN A 193 9.63 -2.09 -18.44
CA GLN A 193 10.24 -2.40 -17.15
C GLN A 193 11.56 -3.13 -17.34
N LEU A 194 12.55 -2.74 -16.54
CA LEU A 194 13.79 -3.47 -16.33
C LEU A 194 13.96 -3.73 -14.84
N ARG A 195 14.15 -4.97 -14.46
CA ARG A 195 14.41 -5.35 -13.07
C ARG A 195 15.57 -6.31 -12.99
N THR A 196 16.50 -6.03 -12.10
CA THR A 196 17.57 -6.96 -11.76
C THR A 196 17.64 -7.14 -10.25
N SER A 197 17.91 -8.36 -9.81
CA SER A 197 18.05 -8.70 -8.40
C SER A 197 19.02 -9.86 -8.22
N GLY A 198 19.71 -9.89 -7.09
CA GLY A 198 20.63 -10.98 -6.82
C GLY A 198 21.47 -10.79 -5.57
N THR A 199 22.42 -11.70 -5.41
CA THR A 199 23.44 -11.66 -4.37
C THR A 199 24.81 -11.65 -5.00
N VAL A 200 25.69 -10.75 -4.56
CA VAL A 200 27.06 -10.69 -5.03
C VAL A 200 27.81 -11.95 -4.58
N PRO A 201 28.41 -12.72 -5.49
CA PRO A 201 29.16 -13.93 -5.15
C PRO A 201 30.36 -13.63 -4.24
N SER A 202 30.67 -14.55 -3.32
CA SER A 202 31.86 -14.47 -2.46
C SER A 202 33.16 -14.83 -3.18
N THR A 203 33.12 -15.05 -4.49
CA THR A 203 34.26 -15.36 -5.36
C THR A 203 34.26 -14.44 -6.57
N GLY A 204 35.43 -14.26 -7.20
CA GLY A 204 35.61 -13.42 -8.38
C GLY A 204 35.94 -11.95 -8.07
N PRO A 205 35.81 -11.03 -9.04
CA PRO A 205 36.29 -9.64 -8.93
C PRO A 205 35.62 -8.82 -7.83
N LEU A 206 34.40 -9.19 -7.43
CA LEU A 206 33.63 -8.50 -6.40
C LEU A 206 33.52 -9.28 -5.07
N ALA A 207 34.41 -10.26 -4.85
CA ALA A 207 34.39 -11.12 -3.66
C ALA A 207 34.43 -10.34 -2.34
N ALA A 208 35.02 -9.13 -2.31
CA ALA A 208 35.05 -8.26 -1.14
C ALA A 208 33.62 -7.79 -0.73
N LEU A 209 32.66 -7.78 -1.66
CA LEU A 209 31.25 -7.46 -1.44
C LEU A 209 30.37 -8.72 -1.36
N GLY A 210 31.00 -9.90 -1.25
CA GLY A 210 30.29 -11.19 -1.21
C GLY A 210 29.23 -11.23 -0.11
N GLY A 211 28.01 -11.66 -0.49
CA GLY A 211 26.84 -11.66 0.39
C GLY A 211 26.01 -10.38 0.36
N LEU A 212 26.47 -9.31 -0.33
CA LEU A 212 25.62 -8.13 -0.57
C LEU A 212 24.46 -8.52 -1.49
N THR A 213 23.25 -8.29 -1.03
CA THR A 213 22.03 -8.44 -1.83
C THR A 213 21.66 -7.12 -2.49
N TYR A 214 21.15 -7.18 -3.71
CA TYR A 214 20.73 -5.98 -4.44
C TYR A 214 19.43 -6.23 -5.22
N THR A 215 18.61 -5.19 -5.33
CA THR A 215 17.53 -5.08 -6.32
C THR A 215 17.61 -3.71 -6.97
N LEU A 216 17.29 -3.65 -8.27
CA LEU A 216 17.16 -2.42 -9.03
C LEU A 216 16.01 -2.60 -9.99
N GLY A 217 15.02 -1.70 -9.96
CA GLY A 217 13.91 -1.61 -10.87
C GLY A 217 13.88 -0.26 -11.57
N LEU A 218 13.60 -0.28 -12.87
CA LEU A 218 13.30 0.90 -13.68
C LEU A 218 11.97 0.63 -14.36
N HIS A 219 11.07 1.61 -14.33
CA HIS A 219 9.75 1.53 -14.93
C HIS A 219 9.44 2.84 -15.65
N ASP A 220 8.88 2.72 -16.85
CA ASP A 220 8.37 3.84 -17.66
C ASP A 220 6.97 3.47 -18.15
N TYR A 221 5.99 4.26 -17.74
CA TYR A 221 4.58 4.11 -18.10
C TYR A 221 4.07 5.35 -18.78
N ASN A 222 3.48 5.19 -19.96
CA ASN A 222 2.93 6.30 -20.74
C ASN A 222 1.54 5.95 -21.27
N THR A 223 0.59 6.87 -21.16
CA THR A 223 -0.76 6.71 -21.72
C THR A 223 -1.31 8.05 -22.23
N ALA A 224 -2.07 8.01 -23.30
CA ALA A 224 -2.85 9.17 -23.73
C ALA A 224 -4.03 9.48 -22.78
N GLY A 225 -4.27 8.64 -21.79
CA GLY A 225 -5.34 8.82 -20.81
C GLY A 225 -6.74 8.74 -21.41
N ILE A 226 -7.69 9.24 -20.67
CA ILE A 226 -9.11 9.37 -21.06
C ILE A 226 -9.54 10.83 -20.91
N ASP A 227 -10.69 11.19 -21.40
CA ASP A 227 -11.42 12.37 -20.98
C ASP A 227 -11.85 12.17 -19.53
N ALA A 228 -11.14 12.84 -18.60
CA ALA A 228 -11.24 12.55 -17.17
C ALA A 228 -12.50 13.10 -16.52
N THR A 229 -13.07 14.19 -17.06
CA THR A 229 -14.24 14.84 -16.48
C THR A 229 -15.48 14.68 -17.35
N ARG A 230 -16.61 15.10 -16.85
CA ARG A 230 -17.91 15.12 -17.55
C ARG A 230 -18.42 16.54 -17.68
N PRO A 231 -19.24 16.85 -18.70
CA PRO A 231 -19.82 18.18 -18.89
C PRO A 231 -20.64 18.74 -17.74
N VAL A 232 -20.95 17.93 -16.73
CA VAL A 232 -21.60 18.35 -15.49
C VAL A 232 -20.68 19.20 -14.60
N LEU A 233 -19.37 19.08 -14.78
CA LEU A 233 -18.39 19.91 -14.06
C LEU A 233 -18.14 21.21 -14.82
N PRO A 234 -18.12 22.36 -14.13
CA PRO A 234 -17.98 23.67 -14.79
C PRO A 234 -16.61 23.90 -15.46
N TYR A 235 -15.65 23.06 -15.15
CA TYR A 235 -14.26 23.12 -15.68
C TYR A 235 -13.96 21.96 -16.64
N HIS A 236 -14.99 21.24 -17.11
CA HIS A 236 -14.80 20.21 -18.12
C HIS A 236 -14.22 20.79 -19.42
N GLU A 237 -13.19 20.15 -19.91
CA GLU A 237 -12.57 20.41 -21.20
C GLU A 237 -12.61 19.13 -22.03
N ASP A 238 -13.16 19.22 -23.25
CA ASP A 238 -13.17 18.06 -24.16
C ASP A 238 -11.74 17.65 -24.51
N GLY A 239 -11.38 16.42 -24.22
CA GLY A 239 -10.05 15.92 -24.56
C GLY A 239 -9.58 14.77 -23.69
N ARG A 240 -8.36 14.34 -23.94
CA ARG A 240 -7.72 13.31 -23.15
C ARG A 240 -6.71 13.93 -22.18
N ASN A 241 -6.64 13.35 -21.01
CA ASN A 241 -5.71 13.75 -19.96
C ASN A 241 -4.53 12.77 -19.93
N PRO A 242 -3.44 13.01 -20.69
CA PRO A 242 -2.30 12.13 -20.74
C PRO A 242 -1.56 12.06 -19.41
N TYR A 243 -0.95 10.90 -19.18
CA TYR A 243 -0.13 10.63 -18.01
C TYR A 243 1.15 9.91 -18.42
N HIS A 244 2.29 10.36 -17.89
CA HIS A 244 3.59 9.72 -18.05
C HIS A 244 4.26 9.60 -16.68
N ALA A 245 4.66 8.40 -16.30
CA ALA A 245 5.34 8.11 -15.05
C ALA A 245 6.66 7.40 -15.29
N GLN A 246 7.65 7.73 -14.45
CA GLN A 246 8.97 7.10 -14.43
C GLN A 246 9.34 6.78 -12.99
N ASP A 247 9.66 5.51 -12.75
CA ASP A 247 10.00 5.00 -11.43
C ASP A 247 11.40 4.40 -11.42
N LEU A 248 12.09 4.61 -10.31
CA LEU A 248 13.32 3.93 -9.95
C LEU A 248 13.17 3.38 -8.54
N ASP A 249 13.27 2.08 -8.37
CA ASP A 249 13.40 1.43 -7.07
C ASP A 249 14.75 0.73 -6.95
N ALA A 250 15.41 0.93 -5.83
CA ALA A 250 16.68 0.30 -5.53
C ALA A 250 16.73 -0.15 -4.07
N ARG A 251 17.33 -1.29 -3.82
CA ARG A 251 17.60 -1.79 -2.47
C ARG A 251 18.95 -2.48 -2.41
N LEU A 252 19.67 -2.24 -1.32
CA LEU A 252 20.88 -2.96 -0.94
C LEU A 252 20.68 -3.54 0.45
N GLY A 253 21.19 -4.75 0.66
CA GLY A 253 21.13 -5.41 1.95
C GLY A 253 22.38 -6.23 2.20
N TYR A 254 22.85 -6.23 3.43
CA TYR A 254 23.98 -7.04 3.86
C TYR A 254 23.68 -7.63 5.24
N ALA A 255 23.86 -8.92 5.38
CA ALA A 255 23.62 -9.63 6.62
C ALA A 255 24.81 -10.49 7.03
N ARG A 256 25.06 -10.56 8.31
CA ARG A 256 25.99 -11.44 9.00
C ARG A 256 25.25 -12.15 10.14
N ASP A 257 25.96 -13.03 10.83
CA ASP A 257 25.40 -13.97 11.81
C ASP A 257 24.34 -13.37 12.75
N ASN A 258 24.61 -12.19 13.34
CA ASN A 258 23.73 -11.57 14.32
C ASN A 258 23.38 -10.11 14.02
N TRP A 259 23.72 -9.59 12.82
CA TRP A 259 23.32 -8.24 12.44
C TRP A 259 23.06 -8.11 10.94
N SER A 260 22.27 -7.14 10.58
CA SER A 260 22.08 -6.76 9.18
C SER A 260 21.92 -5.26 9.01
N ILE A 261 22.24 -4.80 7.82
CA ILE A 261 22.00 -3.43 7.39
C ILE A 261 21.34 -3.46 6.01
N SER A 262 20.35 -2.61 5.80
CA SER A 262 19.73 -2.47 4.50
C SER A 262 19.34 -1.03 4.23
N THR A 263 19.38 -0.65 2.96
CA THR A 263 18.90 0.66 2.50
C THR A 263 18.05 0.49 1.26
N PHE A 264 17.08 1.37 1.08
CA PHE A 264 16.28 1.43 -0.13
C PHE A 264 16.08 2.87 -0.58
N ALA A 265 15.78 3.04 -1.85
CA ALA A 265 15.31 4.29 -2.43
C ALA A 265 14.21 3.98 -3.45
N LEU A 266 13.10 4.70 -3.34
CA LEU A 266 12.02 4.72 -4.31
C LEU A 266 11.88 6.16 -4.81
N TYR A 267 12.12 6.38 -6.09
CA TYR A 267 11.93 7.66 -6.76
C TYR A 267 10.85 7.52 -7.80
N HIS A 268 9.87 8.40 -7.75
CA HIS A 268 8.79 8.55 -8.70
C HIS A 268 8.82 9.94 -9.32
N ARG A 269 8.57 10.00 -10.62
CA ARG A 269 8.33 11.23 -11.35
C ARG A 269 7.15 11.04 -12.27
N SER A 270 6.21 11.97 -12.24
CA SER A 270 5.08 11.94 -13.16
C SER A 270 4.81 13.28 -13.83
N ASP A 271 4.11 13.23 -14.95
CA ASP A 271 3.61 14.35 -15.74
C ASP A 271 2.16 14.03 -16.09
N LEU A 272 1.23 14.73 -15.46
CA LEU A 272 -0.20 14.57 -15.59
C LEU A 272 -0.83 15.82 -16.16
N SER A 273 -1.64 15.66 -17.21
CA SER A 273 -2.55 16.73 -17.64
C SER A 273 -3.95 16.46 -17.08
N TYR A 274 -4.66 17.51 -16.70
CA TYR A 274 -6.03 17.47 -16.20
C TYR A 274 -6.81 18.71 -16.60
N ASP A 275 -8.13 18.65 -16.50
CA ASP A 275 -9.02 19.75 -16.83
C ASP A 275 -8.91 20.85 -15.79
N ASN A 276 -8.77 22.07 -16.25
CA ASN A 276 -8.42 23.18 -15.40
C ASN A 276 -9.64 23.79 -14.68
N ALA A 277 -9.62 23.71 -13.36
CA ALA A 277 -10.58 24.44 -12.51
C ALA A 277 -10.25 25.93 -12.30
N GLY A 278 -9.44 26.53 -13.16
CA GLY A 278 -9.04 27.95 -13.12
C GLY A 278 -7.67 28.23 -12.52
N PHE A 279 -6.90 27.21 -12.15
CA PHE A 279 -5.58 27.33 -11.52
C PHE A 279 -4.45 26.74 -12.36
N ALA A 280 -4.60 25.46 -12.73
CA ALA A 280 -3.59 24.72 -13.47
C ALA A 280 -4.25 23.58 -14.26
N ASN A 281 -3.61 23.12 -15.32
CA ASN A 281 -4.06 22.02 -16.17
C ASN A 281 -2.98 20.95 -16.40
N ARG A 282 -1.83 21.08 -15.72
CA ARG A 282 -0.74 20.13 -15.76
C ARG A 282 -0.01 20.13 -14.43
N GLU A 283 0.39 18.96 -13.99
CA GLU A 283 1.17 18.71 -12.78
C GLU A 283 2.41 17.89 -13.12
N LEU A 284 3.55 18.33 -12.60
CA LEU A 284 4.76 17.53 -12.52
C LEU A 284 4.99 17.15 -11.07
N ASP A 285 5.02 15.88 -10.79
CA ASP A 285 5.29 15.37 -9.45
C ASP A 285 6.66 14.69 -9.37
N HIS A 286 7.36 14.90 -8.26
CA HIS A 286 8.64 14.29 -7.93
C HIS A 286 8.62 13.81 -6.49
N GLN A 287 8.67 12.51 -6.29
CA GLN A 287 8.67 11.91 -4.97
C GLN A 287 9.94 11.09 -4.75
N LEU A 288 10.50 11.19 -3.56
CA LEU A 288 11.63 10.39 -3.12
C LEU A 288 11.33 9.85 -1.73
N THR A 289 11.35 8.54 -1.58
CA THR A 289 11.36 7.87 -0.27
C THR A 289 12.62 7.02 -0.17
N THR A 290 13.38 7.21 0.90
CA THR A 290 14.57 6.41 1.18
C THR A 290 14.65 6.05 2.65
N GLY A 291 15.22 4.90 2.94
CA GLY A 291 15.38 4.39 4.29
C GLY A 291 16.68 3.64 4.48
N LEU A 292 17.18 3.70 5.71
CA LEU A 292 18.31 2.91 6.21
C LEU A 292 17.83 2.17 7.44
N ALA A 293 18.00 0.85 7.48
CA ALA A 293 17.65 0.02 8.62
C ALA A 293 18.86 -0.80 9.07
N PHE A 294 19.05 -0.86 10.38
CA PHE A 294 20.04 -1.68 11.06
C PHE A 294 19.32 -2.58 12.07
N HIS A 295 19.68 -3.85 12.07
CA HIS A 295 19.18 -4.87 12.98
C HIS A 295 20.35 -5.56 13.65
N LEU A 296 20.19 -5.88 14.94
CA LEU A 296 21.18 -6.58 15.75
C LEU A 296 20.50 -7.54 16.73
N ASP A 297 20.78 -8.84 16.62
CA ASP A 297 20.50 -9.83 17.67
C ASP A 297 21.52 -9.62 18.81
N VAL A 298 21.10 -8.91 19.86
CA VAL A 298 21.94 -8.65 21.06
C VAL A 298 22.14 -9.95 21.84
N THR A 299 21.09 -10.75 21.94
CA THR A 299 21.08 -12.13 22.44
C THR A 299 20.10 -12.93 21.57
N PRO A 300 20.04 -14.28 21.69
CA PRO A 300 19.02 -15.07 20.96
C PRO A 300 17.59 -14.61 21.19
N ASP A 301 17.31 -13.96 22.32
CA ASP A 301 15.98 -13.54 22.74
C ASP A 301 15.81 -12.01 22.74
N THR A 302 16.83 -11.24 22.38
CA THR A 302 16.80 -9.77 22.44
C THR A 302 17.33 -9.17 21.17
N GLN A 303 16.49 -8.36 20.51
CA GLN A 303 16.76 -7.71 19.25
C GLN A 303 16.76 -6.19 19.40
N PHE A 304 17.69 -5.54 18.75
CA PHE A 304 17.76 -4.08 18.63
C PHE A 304 17.57 -3.70 17.17
N ASP A 305 16.65 -2.78 16.90
CA ASP A 305 16.38 -2.23 15.59
C ASP A 305 16.51 -0.73 15.59
N GLN A 306 17.17 -0.20 14.54
CA GLN A 306 17.28 1.22 14.29
C GLN A 306 16.95 1.50 12.82
N SER A 307 16.06 2.46 12.58
CA SER A 307 15.77 2.93 11.21
C SER A 307 15.85 4.45 11.12
N PHE A 308 16.21 4.91 9.92
CA PHE A 308 16.18 6.32 9.51
C PHE A 308 15.45 6.40 8.18
N GLY A 309 14.60 7.40 8.03
CA GLY A 309 13.81 7.61 6.83
C GLY A 309 13.79 9.06 6.39
N TYR A 310 13.72 9.23 5.07
CA TYR A 310 13.47 10.51 4.42
C TYR A 310 12.40 10.30 3.34
N ALA A 311 11.38 11.15 3.35
CA ALA A 311 10.37 11.24 2.29
C ALA A 311 10.21 12.69 1.87
N ASN A 312 10.18 12.92 0.57
CA ASN A 312 9.97 14.25 -0.03
C ASN A 312 8.93 14.13 -1.16
N ASP A 313 8.06 15.11 -1.25
CA ASP A 313 7.00 15.24 -2.25
C ASP A 313 7.03 16.67 -2.79
N ARG A 314 7.21 16.82 -4.10
CA ARG A 314 7.29 18.11 -4.81
C ARG A 314 6.35 18.10 -5.99
N GLN A 315 5.34 18.93 -5.93
CA GLN A 315 4.36 19.15 -6.98
C GLN A 315 4.57 20.51 -7.62
N PHE A 316 4.69 20.55 -8.94
CA PHE A 316 4.78 21.76 -9.75
C PHE A 316 3.53 21.85 -10.61
N LEU A 317 2.73 22.88 -10.39
CA LEU A 317 1.48 23.11 -11.08
C LEU A 317 1.68 24.14 -12.19
N TYR A 318 1.15 23.86 -13.38
CA TYR A 318 1.29 24.72 -14.56
C TYR A 318 -0.10 25.07 -15.12
N ALA A 319 -0.28 26.35 -15.48
CA ALA A 319 -1.49 26.83 -16.12
C ALA A 319 -1.25 27.13 -17.63
N SER A 320 -0.97 28.39 -17.98
CA SER A 320 -0.87 28.84 -19.36
C SER A 320 0.54 28.77 -19.95
N ASP A 321 1.59 28.89 -19.13
CA ASP A 321 2.98 28.80 -19.55
C ASP A 321 3.60 27.48 -19.10
N PRO A 322 3.92 26.55 -20.02
CA PRO A 322 4.49 25.26 -19.65
C PRO A 322 5.94 25.35 -19.14
N ALA A 323 6.58 26.52 -19.22
CA ALA A 323 7.96 26.71 -18.79
C ALA A 323 8.07 27.22 -17.35
N ILE A 324 7.02 27.86 -16.82
CA ILE A 324 7.01 28.50 -15.50
C ILE A 324 5.87 27.91 -14.67
N PRO A 325 6.17 27.23 -13.55
CA PRO A 325 5.12 26.74 -12.67
C PRO A 325 4.34 27.90 -12.08
N THR A 326 3.02 27.78 -12.11
CA THR A 326 2.10 28.75 -11.50
C THR A 326 2.13 28.63 -9.99
N ASP A 327 2.36 27.40 -9.49
CA ASP A 327 2.41 27.08 -8.08
C ASP A 327 3.35 25.90 -7.81
N GLN A 328 3.87 25.83 -6.59
CA GLN A 328 4.72 24.73 -6.13
C GLN A 328 4.34 24.34 -4.71
N ILE A 329 3.97 23.08 -4.53
CA ILE A 329 3.76 22.48 -3.22
C ILE A 329 4.93 21.54 -2.95
N ASN A 330 5.60 21.72 -1.83
CA ASN A 330 6.72 20.86 -1.44
C ASN A 330 6.57 20.47 0.04
N SER A 331 6.75 19.21 0.33
CA SER A 331 6.76 18.72 1.70
C SER A 331 7.87 17.71 1.90
N GLN A 332 8.38 17.65 3.12
CA GLN A 332 9.39 16.65 3.50
C GLN A 332 9.14 16.11 4.90
N ARG A 333 9.57 14.86 5.09
CA ARG A 333 9.55 14.16 6.36
C ARG A 333 10.88 13.48 6.61
N ILE A 334 11.44 13.69 7.80
CA ILE A 334 12.59 12.95 8.31
C ILE A 334 12.09 12.15 9.49
N SER A 335 12.44 10.88 9.58
CA SER A 335 12.03 10.00 10.67
C SER A 335 13.19 9.15 11.18
N SER A 336 13.11 8.78 12.44
CA SER A 336 14.00 7.82 13.10
C SER A 336 13.17 6.97 14.04
N SER A 337 13.41 5.67 14.05
CA SER A 337 12.78 4.74 14.99
C SER A 337 13.84 3.83 15.59
N THR A 338 13.84 3.72 16.91
CA THR A 338 14.72 2.85 17.69
C THR A 338 13.87 1.91 18.50
N SER A 339 14.11 0.60 18.44
CA SER A 339 13.37 -0.34 19.29
C SER A 339 14.26 -1.43 19.88
N LEU A 340 13.84 -1.92 21.04
CA LEU A 340 14.40 -3.08 21.71
C LEU A 340 13.26 -4.05 21.95
N THR A 341 13.39 -5.26 21.40
CA THR A 341 12.41 -6.33 21.54
C THR A 341 13.03 -7.49 22.32
N HIS A 342 12.35 -7.95 23.35
CA HIS A 342 12.75 -9.10 24.14
C HIS A 342 11.66 -10.16 24.15
N GLN A 343 12.03 -11.40 23.84
CA GLN A 343 11.15 -12.56 23.86
C GLN A 343 11.40 -13.40 25.12
N ALA A 344 10.36 -13.64 25.89
CA ALA A 344 10.39 -14.45 27.08
C ALA A 344 9.76 -15.82 26.83
N HIS A 345 10.50 -16.90 27.08
CA HIS A 345 10.03 -18.27 26.95
C HIS A 345 10.55 -19.16 28.09
N GLY A 346 10.03 -20.38 28.13
CA GLY A 346 10.44 -21.37 29.12
C GLY A 346 9.76 -21.23 30.47
N PHE A 347 8.81 -20.32 30.64
CA PHE A 347 8.00 -20.19 31.84
C PHE A 347 6.75 -21.06 31.79
N HIS A 348 6.21 -21.39 32.96
CA HIS A 348 4.92 -22.08 33.08
C HIS A 348 4.08 -21.36 34.14
N LEU A 349 2.81 -21.15 33.83
CA LEU A 349 1.84 -20.58 34.75
C LEU A 349 0.62 -21.53 34.78
N PHE A 350 0.22 -21.94 35.99
CA PHE A 350 -0.86 -22.94 36.18
C PHE A 350 -0.65 -24.24 35.38
N GLY A 351 0.62 -24.65 35.15
CA GLY A 351 0.97 -25.83 34.35
C GLY A 351 0.89 -25.67 32.84
N LEU A 352 0.51 -24.46 32.35
CA LEU A 352 0.48 -24.11 30.93
C LEU A 352 1.75 -23.37 30.54
N PRO A 353 2.28 -23.59 29.31
CA PRO A 353 3.42 -22.81 28.82
C PRO A 353 3.05 -21.35 28.68
N LEU A 354 3.92 -20.48 29.19
CA LEU A 354 3.82 -19.02 29.08
C LEU A 354 4.99 -18.52 28.27
N SER A 355 4.69 -17.81 27.20
CA SER A 355 5.64 -17.05 26.39
C SER A 355 5.14 -15.62 26.22
N GLY A 356 6.03 -14.71 25.90
CA GLY A 356 5.63 -13.31 25.69
C GLY A 356 6.72 -12.52 24.99
N GLU A 357 6.35 -11.36 24.52
CA GLU A 357 7.24 -10.41 23.88
C GLU A 357 7.03 -9.03 24.49
N THR A 358 8.12 -8.36 24.81
CA THR A 358 8.14 -6.96 25.23
C THR A 358 8.92 -6.15 24.23
N LYS A 359 8.30 -5.15 23.63
CA LYS A 359 8.96 -4.19 22.74
C LYS A 359 8.83 -2.77 23.31
N VAL A 360 9.96 -2.09 23.43
CA VAL A 360 10.02 -0.67 23.78
C VAL A 360 10.56 0.06 22.57
N ALA A 361 9.90 1.15 22.17
CA ALA A 361 10.37 1.92 21.05
C ALA A 361 10.32 3.43 21.32
N TYR A 362 11.24 4.14 20.67
CA TYR A 362 11.27 5.59 20.56
C TYR A 362 11.27 5.98 19.09
N ASP A 363 10.31 6.82 18.73
CA ASP A 363 10.15 7.35 17.37
C ASP A 363 10.32 8.87 17.40
N PHE A 364 10.99 9.39 16.39
CA PHE A 364 11.08 10.81 16.10
C PHE A 364 10.71 11.09 14.67
N THR A 365 9.85 12.09 14.43
CA THR A 365 9.47 12.55 13.10
C THR A 365 9.51 14.08 13.04
N ARG A 366 10.09 14.61 11.98
CA ARG A 366 10.03 16.03 11.63
C ARG A 366 9.38 16.19 10.27
N GLU A 367 8.30 16.96 10.22
CA GLU A 367 7.56 17.31 9.02
C GLU A 367 7.72 18.80 8.72
N GLN A 368 7.87 19.11 7.44
CA GLN A 368 7.91 20.50 6.94
C GLN A 368 7.09 20.59 5.66
N ALA A 369 6.36 21.68 5.49
CA ALA A 369 5.63 21.97 4.26
C ALA A 369 5.98 23.39 3.77
N PHE A 370 6.32 23.48 2.50
CA PHE A 370 6.56 24.74 1.82
C PHE A 370 5.29 25.07 1.04
N LEU A 371 4.47 25.95 1.59
CA LEU A 371 3.23 26.40 0.97
C LEU A 371 3.52 27.57 0.03
N PRO A 372 2.69 27.79 -1.00
CA PRO A 372 2.93 28.79 -2.05
C PRO A 372 2.85 30.25 -1.58
N VAL A 373 2.64 30.51 -0.32
CA VAL A 373 2.41 31.85 0.24
C VAL A 373 3.27 32.07 1.48
N ASP A 374 3.69 33.30 1.69
CA ASP A 374 4.36 33.74 2.92
C ASP A 374 3.47 33.46 4.14
N VAL A 375 3.77 32.36 4.82
CA VAL A 375 3.19 32.09 6.13
C VAL A 375 3.89 33.01 7.14
N PRO A 376 3.17 33.79 7.95
CA PRO A 376 3.77 34.82 8.81
C PRO A 376 4.89 34.33 9.73
N ASP A 377 4.88 33.04 10.09
CA ASP A 377 5.84 32.38 10.98
C ASP A 377 6.88 31.52 10.25
N GLY A 378 7.01 31.63 8.92
CA GLY A 378 7.96 30.87 8.10
C GLY A 378 7.42 29.50 7.66
N VAL A 379 8.33 28.56 7.35
CA VAL A 379 7.98 27.21 6.87
C VAL A 379 7.25 26.42 7.94
N PRO A 380 5.99 26.01 7.73
CA PRO A 380 5.27 25.18 8.69
C PRO A 380 6.06 23.91 9.03
N THR A 381 6.41 23.77 10.30
CA THR A 381 7.22 22.66 10.79
C THR A 381 6.53 22.01 11.99
N ARG A 382 6.50 20.67 12.01
CA ARG A 382 5.98 19.89 13.12
C ARG A 382 6.98 18.81 13.52
N ASN A 383 7.34 18.79 14.80
CA ASN A 383 8.13 17.73 15.39
C ASN A 383 7.21 16.82 16.21
N ASP A 384 7.46 15.54 16.11
CA ASP A 384 6.79 14.48 16.85
C ASP A 384 7.82 13.59 17.50
N SER A 385 7.66 13.31 18.78
CA SER A 385 8.50 12.40 19.57
C SER A 385 7.59 11.47 20.35
N ALA A 386 7.79 10.17 20.23
CA ALA A 386 6.93 9.20 20.87
C ALA A 386 7.70 8.08 21.54
N PHE A 387 7.22 7.68 22.72
CA PHE A 387 7.61 6.45 23.39
C PHE A 387 6.46 5.45 23.34
N SER A 388 6.76 4.20 22.98
CA SER A 388 5.77 3.13 22.98
C SER A 388 6.27 1.90 23.73
N LEU A 389 5.33 1.22 24.38
CA LEU A 389 5.51 -0.08 25.02
C LEU A 389 4.48 -1.04 24.44
N HIS A 390 4.95 -2.16 23.92
CA HIS A 390 4.11 -3.26 23.45
C HIS A 390 4.43 -4.49 24.31
N GLN A 391 3.40 -5.14 24.79
CA GLN A 391 3.50 -6.37 25.56
C GLN A 391 2.55 -7.41 25.03
N SER A 392 3.06 -8.56 24.63
CA SER A 392 2.24 -9.73 24.41
C SER A 392 2.53 -10.83 25.43
N ALA A 393 1.54 -11.67 25.68
CA ALA A 393 1.66 -12.86 26.51
C ALA A 393 0.76 -13.96 25.97
N THR A 394 1.33 -15.14 25.74
CA THR A 394 0.58 -16.33 25.30
C THR A 394 0.61 -17.36 26.43
N LEU A 395 -0.57 -17.72 26.93
CA LEU A 395 -0.78 -18.77 27.92
C LEU A 395 -1.63 -19.89 27.31
N GLY A 396 -0.99 -20.99 26.95
CA GLY A 396 -1.67 -22.10 26.25
C GLY A 396 -2.25 -21.64 24.91
N SER A 397 -3.58 -21.66 24.80
CA SER A 397 -4.30 -21.26 23.57
C SER A 397 -4.73 -19.78 23.55
N VAL A 398 -4.42 -19.00 24.58
CA VAL A 398 -4.85 -17.61 24.70
C VAL A 398 -3.65 -16.69 24.58
N THR A 399 -3.73 -15.69 23.68
CA THR A 399 -2.75 -14.63 23.53
C THR A 399 -3.39 -13.30 23.90
N MET A 400 -2.75 -12.57 24.79
CA MET A 400 -3.10 -11.20 25.16
C MET A 400 -2.06 -10.25 24.57
N PHE A 401 -2.52 -9.10 24.13
CA PHE A 401 -1.67 -8.01 23.64
C PHE A 401 -2.15 -6.68 24.22
N VAL A 402 -1.21 -5.86 24.64
CA VAL A 402 -1.46 -4.48 25.09
C VAL A 402 -0.35 -3.60 24.55
N ALA A 403 -0.72 -2.47 23.98
CA ALA A 403 0.24 -1.44 23.59
C ALA A 403 -0.21 -0.07 24.11
N GLY A 404 0.75 0.73 24.51
CA GLY A 404 0.58 2.12 24.91
C GLY A 404 1.62 3.00 24.23
N ARG A 405 1.22 4.20 23.82
CA ARG A 405 2.09 5.18 23.18
C ARG A 405 1.84 6.56 23.77
N HIS A 406 2.90 7.21 24.21
CA HIS A 406 2.93 8.59 24.64
C HIS A 406 3.65 9.41 23.57
N GLU A 407 2.96 10.36 22.99
CA GLU A 407 3.42 11.12 21.83
C GLU A 407 3.34 12.61 22.12
N ILE A 408 4.42 13.35 21.87
CA ILE A 408 4.52 14.80 22.02
C ILE A 408 4.65 15.41 20.63
N ILE A 409 3.56 16.04 20.16
CA ILE A 409 3.47 16.63 18.83
C ILE A 409 3.24 18.13 18.96
N ALA A 410 4.11 18.94 18.36
CA ALA A 410 4.03 20.40 18.44
C ALA A 410 3.84 20.90 19.88
N GLY A 411 4.51 20.25 20.84
CA GLY A 411 4.44 20.60 22.27
C GLY A 411 3.17 20.12 23.01
N LYS A 412 2.27 19.40 22.35
CA LYS A 412 1.05 18.82 22.97
C LYS A 412 1.22 17.31 23.15
N ALA A 413 0.90 16.81 24.34
CA ALA A 413 0.94 15.37 24.61
C ALA A 413 -0.36 14.68 24.21
N VAL A 414 -0.24 13.53 23.53
CA VAL A 414 -1.35 12.65 23.17
C VAL A 414 -1.00 11.23 23.60
N ASN A 415 -1.96 10.54 24.23
CA ASN A 415 -1.82 9.15 24.60
C ASN A 415 -2.75 8.30 23.75
N THR A 416 -2.21 7.20 23.21
CA THR A 416 -2.99 6.17 22.52
C THR A 416 -2.69 4.80 23.11
N GLY A 417 -3.64 3.89 23.00
CA GLY A 417 -3.48 2.52 23.48
C GLY A 417 -4.37 1.56 22.73
N ASN A 418 -3.95 0.32 22.65
CA ASN A 418 -4.78 -0.77 22.18
C ASN A 418 -4.54 -2.05 22.99
N ALA A 419 -5.57 -2.88 23.02
CA ALA A 419 -5.53 -4.18 23.64
C ALA A 419 -6.24 -5.20 22.76
N ALA A 420 -5.73 -6.41 22.72
CA ALA A 420 -6.36 -7.53 22.03
C ALA A 420 -6.28 -8.81 22.87
N LEU A 421 -7.32 -9.61 22.76
CA LEU A 421 -7.39 -10.97 23.29
C LEU A 421 -7.70 -11.91 22.11
N SER A 422 -6.80 -12.84 21.85
CA SER A 422 -6.96 -13.87 20.84
C SER A 422 -7.02 -15.25 21.51
N TRP A 423 -7.99 -16.06 21.12
CA TRP A 423 -8.19 -17.40 21.64
C TRP A 423 -8.24 -18.42 20.52
N ALA A 424 -7.21 -19.26 20.42
CA ALA A 424 -7.21 -20.43 19.56
C ALA A 424 -8.15 -21.50 20.17
N ILE A 425 -9.45 -21.44 19.82
CA ILE A 425 -10.50 -22.34 20.32
C ILE A 425 -10.17 -23.78 19.93
N THR A 426 -9.71 -23.96 18.70
CA THR A 426 -9.20 -25.22 18.15
C THR A 426 -8.01 -24.89 17.24
N PRO A 427 -7.25 -25.88 16.72
CA PRO A 427 -6.24 -25.61 15.69
C PRO A 427 -6.77 -24.93 14.41
N VAL A 428 -8.10 -25.01 14.19
CA VAL A 428 -8.77 -24.43 13.01
C VAL A 428 -9.35 -23.05 13.30
N TYR A 429 -9.96 -22.86 14.47
CA TYR A 429 -10.73 -21.67 14.79
C TYR A 429 -10.03 -20.77 15.79
N THR A 430 -9.86 -19.50 15.46
CA THR A 430 -9.34 -18.46 16.36
C THR A 430 -10.34 -17.32 16.48
N ALA A 431 -10.76 -17.01 17.70
CA ALA A 431 -11.57 -15.84 17.99
C ALA A 431 -10.69 -14.70 18.53
N ARG A 432 -11.01 -13.46 18.18
CA ARG A 432 -10.30 -12.29 18.67
C ARG A 432 -11.28 -11.17 19.04
N VAL A 433 -10.98 -10.45 20.11
CA VAL A 433 -11.61 -9.19 20.47
C VAL A 433 -10.51 -8.17 20.67
N SER A 434 -10.67 -6.97 20.13
CA SER A 434 -9.71 -5.88 20.31
C SER A 434 -10.41 -4.54 20.53
N TYR A 435 -9.72 -3.65 21.26
CA TYR A 435 -10.09 -2.26 21.47
C TYR A 435 -8.87 -1.39 21.24
N GLY A 436 -9.07 -0.18 20.75
CA GLY A 436 -8.02 0.83 20.67
C GLY A 436 -8.56 2.20 20.37
N ASN A 437 -7.79 3.20 20.73
CA ASN A 437 -8.05 4.58 20.39
C ASN A 437 -6.97 5.12 19.47
N ALA A 438 -7.36 6.10 18.65
CA ALA A 438 -6.50 6.72 17.65
C ALA A 438 -6.79 8.21 17.53
N PHE A 439 -5.89 8.93 16.87
CA PHE A 439 -6.09 10.34 16.56
C PHE A 439 -5.52 10.70 15.19
N ARG A 440 -6.02 11.79 14.61
CA ARG A 440 -5.48 12.43 13.42
C ARG A 440 -5.23 13.91 13.69
N LEU A 441 -4.05 14.38 13.31
CA LEU A 441 -3.74 15.80 13.32
C LEU A 441 -4.32 16.48 12.07
N PRO A 442 -4.76 17.74 12.18
CA PRO A 442 -4.99 18.55 11.00
C PRO A 442 -3.74 18.58 10.13
N SER A 443 -3.91 18.52 8.82
CA SER A 443 -2.83 18.71 7.85
C SER A 443 -2.36 20.16 7.82
N PHE A 444 -1.24 20.43 7.18
CA PHE A 444 -0.79 21.83 7.05
C PHE A 444 -1.73 22.64 6.16
N ASN A 445 -2.39 22.03 5.16
CA ASN A 445 -3.43 22.70 4.39
C ASN A 445 -4.66 23.02 5.23
N ASP A 446 -5.09 22.07 6.09
CA ASP A 446 -6.20 22.31 7.01
C ASP A 446 -5.95 23.51 7.93
N LEU A 447 -4.68 23.73 8.33
CA LEU A 447 -4.30 24.80 9.27
C LEU A 447 -3.93 26.12 8.59
N TYR A 448 -3.19 26.08 7.48
CA TYR A 448 -2.45 27.26 7.00
C TYR A 448 -2.64 27.61 5.53
N TYR A 449 -3.39 26.78 4.74
CA TYR A 449 -3.55 27.09 3.32
C TYR A 449 -4.34 28.40 3.14
N PRO A 450 -3.84 29.37 2.35
CA PRO A 450 -4.41 30.72 2.22
C PRO A 450 -5.85 30.72 1.72
N GLY A 451 -6.72 31.45 2.43
CA GLY A 451 -8.15 31.51 2.10
C GLY A 451 -8.95 30.24 2.41
N TYR A 452 -8.31 29.20 2.94
CA TYR A 452 -8.93 27.92 3.29
C TYR A 452 -8.62 27.52 4.73
N GLY A 453 -7.36 27.62 5.17
CA GLY A 453 -6.88 27.07 6.45
C GLY A 453 -7.59 27.65 7.68
N ASN A 454 -7.71 26.80 8.71
CA ASN A 454 -8.26 27.16 10.02
C ASN A 454 -7.29 26.72 11.14
N PRO A 455 -6.52 27.64 11.74
CA PRO A 455 -5.54 27.32 12.79
C PRO A 455 -6.16 26.80 14.09
N ASP A 456 -7.46 27.02 14.32
CA ASP A 456 -8.15 26.63 15.54
C ASP A 456 -8.63 25.16 15.55
N LEU A 457 -8.31 24.39 14.51
CA LEU A 457 -8.69 23.00 14.41
C LEU A 457 -8.08 22.16 15.53
N SER A 458 -8.92 21.35 16.13
CA SER A 458 -8.54 20.31 17.10
C SER A 458 -8.27 18.98 16.38
N PRO A 459 -7.38 18.12 16.93
CA PRO A 459 -7.20 16.78 16.41
C PRO A 459 -8.50 15.96 16.44
N GLU A 460 -8.72 15.15 15.41
CA GLU A 460 -9.75 14.12 15.43
C GLU A 460 -9.34 13.00 16.38
N ARG A 461 -10.34 12.33 16.97
CA ARG A 461 -10.13 11.18 17.86
C ARG A 461 -11.11 10.07 17.50
N SER A 462 -10.67 8.83 17.64
CA SER A 462 -11.53 7.66 17.49
C SER A 462 -11.32 6.65 18.61
N ASP A 463 -12.41 5.97 18.94
CA ASP A 463 -12.43 4.76 19.75
C ASP A 463 -13.04 3.65 18.90
N SER A 464 -12.40 2.49 18.85
CA SER A 464 -12.81 1.37 18.02
C SER A 464 -12.80 0.06 18.80
N VAL A 465 -13.85 -0.74 18.60
CA VAL A 465 -13.96 -2.12 19.10
C VAL A 465 -14.15 -3.05 17.92
N GLU A 466 -13.50 -4.19 17.96
CA GLU A 466 -13.61 -5.26 16.95
C GLU A 466 -13.79 -6.61 17.62
N ALA A 467 -14.64 -7.47 17.03
CA ALA A 467 -14.63 -8.90 17.27
C ALA A 467 -14.47 -9.63 15.94
N ALA A 468 -13.56 -10.60 15.90
CA ALA A 468 -13.24 -11.36 14.68
C ALA A 468 -13.19 -12.86 14.97
N LEU A 469 -13.50 -13.64 13.94
CA LEU A 469 -13.39 -15.10 13.92
C LEU A 469 -12.65 -15.50 12.64
N ASP A 470 -11.54 -16.18 12.80
CA ASP A 470 -10.74 -16.72 11.71
C ASP A 470 -10.84 -18.25 11.72
N ALA A 471 -10.95 -18.88 10.54
CA ALA A 471 -11.00 -20.32 10.37
C ALA A 471 -9.99 -20.77 9.31
N ASN A 472 -8.90 -21.41 9.75
CA ASN A 472 -7.88 -22.00 8.89
C ASN A 472 -8.22 -23.46 8.61
N THR A 473 -8.90 -23.70 7.50
CA THR A 473 -9.38 -25.03 7.10
C THR A 473 -8.50 -25.62 6.00
N ALA A 474 -8.68 -26.92 5.73
CA ALA A 474 -8.05 -27.57 4.57
C ALA A 474 -8.47 -26.96 3.21
N TYR A 475 -9.55 -26.20 3.17
CA TYR A 475 -10.08 -25.56 1.96
C TYR A 475 -9.65 -24.09 1.82
N GLY A 476 -8.98 -23.53 2.81
CA GLY A 476 -8.54 -22.14 2.85
C GLY A 476 -8.88 -21.43 4.15
N THR A 477 -8.53 -20.15 4.20
CA THR A 477 -8.77 -19.26 5.34
C THR A 477 -10.05 -18.47 5.13
N PHE A 478 -10.96 -18.55 6.10
CA PHE A 478 -12.14 -17.68 6.22
C PHE A 478 -11.90 -16.71 7.37
N SER A 479 -12.28 -15.46 7.18
CA SER A 479 -12.24 -14.43 8.22
C SER A 479 -13.54 -13.66 8.23
N ALA A 480 -14.07 -13.40 9.43
CA ALA A 480 -15.24 -12.56 9.66
C ALA A 480 -14.93 -11.60 10.80
N ALA A 481 -15.14 -10.30 10.58
CA ALA A 481 -14.94 -9.27 11.59
C ALA A 481 -16.16 -8.35 11.65
N ILE A 482 -16.58 -8.00 12.85
CA ILE A 482 -17.57 -6.95 13.13
C ILE A 482 -16.89 -5.85 13.91
N TYR A 483 -17.20 -4.60 13.60
CA TYR A 483 -16.55 -3.45 14.24
C TYR A 483 -17.51 -2.28 14.46
N ASP A 484 -17.19 -1.50 15.50
CA ASP A 484 -17.86 -0.26 15.87
C ASP A 484 -16.79 0.80 16.15
N THR A 485 -16.80 1.88 15.40
CA THR A 485 -15.83 2.98 15.52
C THR A 485 -16.58 4.30 15.69
N ARG A 486 -16.25 5.04 16.75
CA ARG A 486 -16.78 6.37 17.02
C ARG A 486 -15.70 7.39 16.82
N VAL A 487 -15.99 8.41 16.01
CA VAL A 487 -15.09 9.51 15.71
C VAL A 487 -15.66 10.79 16.31
N SER A 488 -14.80 11.55 16.96
CA SER A 488 -15.12 12.89 17.50
C SER A 488 -14.19 13.94 16.88
N ASN A 489 -14.68 15.18 16.79
CA ASN A 489 -13.97 16.33 16.19
C ASN A 489 -13.58 16.06 14.72
N LEU A 490 -14.38 15.32 13.96
CA LEU A 490 -14.11 15.05 12.56
C LEU A 490 -13.89 16.37 11.80
N ILE A 491 -12.81 16.48 11.06
CA ILE A 491 -12.49 17.65 10.23
C ILE A 491 -13.18 17.48 8.89
N ALA A 492 -14.05 18.43 8.57
CA ALA A 492 -14.79 18.46 7.33
C ALA A 492 -14.80 19.87 6.72
N TYR A 493 -14.89 19.95 5.39
CA TYR A 493 -15.05 21.20 4.69
C TYR A 493 -16.43 21.81 4.93
N ASN A 494 -16.45 23.09 5.31
CA ASN A 494 -17.67 23.88 5.43
C ASN A 494 -17.82 24.80 4.22
N PRO A 495 -18.79 24.57 3.33
CA PRO A 495 -18.98 25.40 2.14
C PRO A 495 -19.45 26.83 2.45
N ALA A 496 -20.01 27.09 3.63
CA ALA A 496 -20.46 28.42 4.01
C ALA A 496 -19.31 29.34 4.42
N THR A 497 -18.22 28.79 4.95
CA THR A 497 -17.01 29.54 5.38
C THR A 497 -15.80 29.31 4.47
N PHE A 498 -15.92 28.41 3.48
CA PHE A 498 -14.82 27.95 2.61
C PHE A 498 -13.58 27.47 3.38
N SER A 499 -13.78 26.92 4.59
CA SER A 499 -12.69 26.47 5.45
C SER A 499 -13.02 25.14 6.13
N PRO A 500 -11.99 24.36 6.57
CA PRO A 500 -12.23 23.17 7.37
C PRO A 500 -12.68 23.54 8.79
N ILE A 501 -13.59 22.76 9.32
CA ILE A 501 -14.10 22.87 10.69
C ILE A 501 -14.14 21.50 11.35
N ASN A 502 -14.06 21.46 12.68
CA ASN A 502 -14.40 20.26 13.42
C ASN A 502 -15.92 20.11 13.46
N ILE A 503 -16.45 19.13 12.74
CA ILE A 503 -17.83 18.69 12.92
C ILE A 503 -17.91 17.71 14.09
N GLY A 504 -19.09 17.54 14.67
CA GLY A 504 -19.28 16.83 15.93
C GLY A 504 -18.81 15.39 15.95
N ARG A 505 -19.68 14.44 15.57
CA ARG A 505 -19.42 13.00 15.74
C ARG A 505 -19.80 12.22 14.50
N ALA A 506 -18.98 11.21 14.19
CA ALA A 506 -19.32 10.18 13.22
C ALA A 506 -19.31 8.80 13.89
N HIS A 507 -20.18 7.93 13.43
CA HIS A 507 -20.32 6.56 13.91
C HIS A 507 -20.25 5.59 12.73
N ILE A 508 -19.26 4.72 12.74
CA ILE A 508 -19.00 3.79 11.65
C ILE A 508 -19.10 2.36 12.19
N ARG A 509 -20.03 1.60 11.66
CA ARG A 509 -20.23 0.19 11.98
C ARG A 509 -20.15 -0.65 10.73
N GLY A 510 -19.61 -1.85 10.83
CA GLY A 510 -19.54 -2.70 9.65
C GLY A 510 -19.20 -4.14 9.94
N ILE A 511 -19.21 -4.89 8.84
CA ILE A 511 -18.88 -6.31 8.78
C ILE A 511 -17.95 -6.51 7.60
N ASP A 512 -16.80 -7.13 7.84
CA ASP A 512 -15.88 -7.59 6.82
C ASP A 512 -15.88 -9.10 6.79
N LEU A 513 -16.04 -9.69 5.59
CA LEU A 513 -15.93 -11.13 5.37
C LEU A 513 -14.89 -11.37 4.29
N SER A 514 -14.02 -12.34 4.50
CA SER A 514 -13.08 -12.76 3.47
C SER A 514 -12.90 -14.27 3.44
N TYR A 515 -12.61 -14.75 2.24
CA TYR A 515 -12.16 -16.11 1.98
C TYR A 515 -10.96 -16.08 1.04
N LYS A 516 -9.93 -16.84 1.34
CA LYS A 516 -8.78 -17.08 0.47
C LYS A 516 -8.39 -18.54 0.52
N GLY A 517 -8.44 -19.22 -0.62
CA GLY A 517 -8.15 -20.66 -0.68
C GLY A 517 -7.91 -21.13 -2.11
N THR A 518 -7.70 -22.43 -2.27
CA THR A 518 -7.51 -23.06 -3.59
C THR A 518 -8.51 -24.21 -3.74
N ILE A 519 -9.36 -24.14 -4.76
CA ILE A 519 -10.29 -25.21 -5.11
C ILE A 519 -9.54 -26.24 -5.96
N GLY A 520 -9.47 -27.47 -5.47
CA GLY A 520 -8.61 -28.50 -6.05
C GLY A 520 -7.13 -28.11 -5.93
N ARG A 521 -6.34 -28.35 -6.99
CA ARG A 521 -4.88 -28.07 -7.02
C ARG A 521 -4.53 -26.75 -7.70
N TYR A 522 -5.41 -26.26 -8.58
CA TYR A 522 -5.01 -25.29 -9.63
C TYR A 522 -5.89 -24.04 -9.68
N THR A 523 -6.91 -23.94 -8.79
CA THR A 523 -7.88 -22.84 -8.84
C THR A 523 -7.85 -22.01 -7.56
N PRO A 524 -6.89 -21.07 -7.40
CA PRO A 524 -6.95 -20.10 -6.30
C PRO A 524 -8.18 -19.19 -6.45
N VAL A 525 -8.84 -18.97 -5.31
CA VAL A 525 -10.04 -18.15 -5.19
C VAL A 525 -9.88 -17.21 -4.01
N SER A 526 -10.24 -15.95 -4.20
CA SER A 526 -10.43 -15.00 -3.10
C SER A 526 -11.76 -14.29 -3.21
N VAL A 527 -12.42 -14.12 -2.07
CA VAL A 527 -13.67 -13.37 -1.93
C VAL A 527 -13.51 -12.38 -0.80
N ALA A 528 -13.93 -11.15 -1.03
CA ALA A 528 -13.96 -10.10 -0.02
C ALA A 528 -15.32 -9.39 -0.07
N ILE A 529 -15.94 -9.21 1.09
CA ILE A 529 -17.23 -8.53 1.23
C ILE A 529 -17.11 -7.55 2.39
N GLY A 530 -17.43 -6.29 2.13
CA GLY A 530 -17.55 -5.22 3.13
C GLY A 530 -18.99 -4.72 3.20
N ILE A 531 -19.55 -4.65 4.39
CA ILE A 531 -20.86 -4.04 4.65
C ILE A 531 -20.65 -2.93 5.67
N LEU A 532 -21.07 -1.72 5.33
CA LEU A 532 -20.73 -0.51 6.05
C LEU A 532 -21.95 0.34 6.37
N ASN A 533 -22.01 0.87 7.58
CA ASN A 533 -22.95 1.88 8.02
C ASN A 533 -22.18 3.12 8.54
N PRO A 534 -21.75 4.06 7.67
CA PRO A 534 -20.93 5.20 8.00
C PRO A 534 -21.82 6.45 8.20
N GLN A 535 -22.18 6.79 9.44
CA GLN A 535 -23.07 7.90 9.75
C GLN A 535 -22.32 9.11 10.29
N ASP A 536 -22.67 10.29 9.79
CA ASP A 536 -22.45 11.57 10.45
C ASP A 536 -23.60 11.81 11.43
N GLU A 537 -23.35 11.62 12.73
CA GLU A 537 -24.36 11.80 13.77
C GLU A 537 -24.71 13.27 14.04
N THR A 538 -23.93 14.21 13.51
CA THR A 538 -24.17 15.65 13.69
C THR A 538 -25.22 16.14 12.70
N ASN A 539 -25.15 15.68 11.46
CA ASN A 539 -26.02 16.12 10.37
C ASN A 539 -27.10 15.09 9.99
N ASP A 540 -27.16 13.95 10.69
CA ASP A 540 -28.04 12.81 10.38
C ASP A 540 -27.93 12.39 8.90
N SER A 541 -26.70 12.31 8.40
CA SER A 541 -26.38 12.00 7.00
C SER A 541 -25.37 10.87 6.89
N TRP A 542 -25.19 10.33 5.69
CA TRP A 542 -24.15 9.35 5.40
C TRP A 542 -22.81 10.08 5.14
N LEU A 543 -21.71 9.53 5.65
CA LEU A 543 -20.40 10.01 5.25
C LEU A 543 -20.23 9.79 3.74
N ASN A 544 -19.82 10.82 3.03
CA ASN A 544 -19.72 10.84 1.57
C ASN A 544 -18.57 9.96 1.02
N ARG A 545 -18.71 9.46 -0.21
CA ARG A 545 -17.78 8.59 -0.93
C ARG A 545 -17.44 7.28 -0.18
N ARG A 546 -18.40 6.74 0.63
CA ARG A 546 -18.27 5.47 1.33
C ARG A 546 -19.38 4.53 0.87
N PRO A 547 -19.11 3.66 -0.13
CA PRO A 547 -20.08 2.64 -0.54
C PRO A 547 -20.47 1.76 0.63
N ARG A 548 -21.77 1.54 0.80
CA ARG A 548 -22.30 0.76 1.93
C ARG A 548 -22.09 -0.73 1.78
N GLN A 549 -21.86 -1.21 0.56
CA GLN A 549 -21.51 -2.58 0.25
C GLN A 549 -20.38 -2.58 -0.76
N THR A 550 -19.40 -3.45 -0.53
CA THR A 550 -18.35 -3.76 -1.49
C THR A 550 -18.21 -5.26 -1.62
N VAL A 551 -18.02 -5.77 -2.84
CA VAL A 551 -17.75 -7.18 -3.08
C VAL A 551 -16.62 -7.29 -4.11
N SER A 552 -15.64 -8.11 -3.80
CA SER A 552 -14.59 -8.52 -4.74
C SER A 552 -14.51 -10.04 -4.78
N VAL A 553 -14.52 -10.60 -5.99
CA VAL A 553 -14.33 -12.03 -6.22
C VAL A 553 -13.24 -12.20 -7.26
N ASN A 554 -12.22 -12.98 -6.95
CA ASN A 554 -11.14 -13.31 -7.88
C ASN A 554 -11.02 -14.82 -7.98
N VAL A 555 -10.97 -15.32 -9.20
CA VAL A 555 -10.79 -16.74 -9.51
C VAL A 555 -9.74 -16.84 -10.59
N ASP A 556 -8.73 -17.65 -10.36
CA ASP A 556 -7.72 -17.99 -11.35
C ASP A 556 -7.68 -19.51 -11.54
N HIS A 557 -7.24 -19.97 -12.69
CA HIS A 557 -7.07 -21.39 -12.98
C HIS A 557 -5.81 -21.63 -13.81
N THR A 558 -4.99 -22.57 -13.37
CA THR A 558 -3.84 -23.05 -14.15
C THR A 558 -4.24 -24.36 -14.84
N TRP A 559 -4.17 -24.39 -16.17
CA TRP A 559 -4.67 -25.49 -17.03
C TRP A 559 -3.70 -26.67 -17.09
N ASP A 560 -3.37 -27.24 -15.93
CA ASP A 560 -2.45 -28.38 -15.82
C ASP A 560 -3.07 -29.69 -16.33
N GLU A 561 -4.37 -29.84 -16.17
CA GLU A 561 -5.16 -31.04 -16.51
C GLU A 561 -5.15 -31.36 -18.01
N PHE A 562 -4.91 -30.38 -18.86
CA PHE A 562 -4.85 -30.51 -20.32
C PHE A 562 -3.43 -30.45 -20.88
N HIS A 563 -2.41 -30.71 -20.04
CA HIS A 563 -0.99 -30.52 -20.39
C HIS A 563 -0.63 -29.11 -20.85
N LEU A 564 -1.43 -28.12 -20.45
CA LEU A 564 -1.20 -26.70 -20.70
C LEU A 564 -0.65 -25.99 -19.45
N HIS A 565 0.25 -26.65 -18.72
CA HIS A 565 0.82 -26.18 -17.45
C HIS A 565 1.35 -24.74 -17.48
N ALA A 566 1.58 -24.23 -18.66
CA ALA A 566 2.06 -22.88 -18.90
C ALA A 566 0.94 -21.84 -19.01
N LEU A 567 -0.33 -22.26 -19.14
CA LEU A 567 -1.48 -21.36 -19.30
C LEU A 567 -2.17 -21.16 -17.94
N SER A 568 -2.33 -19.90 -17.55
CA SER A 568 -3.20 -19.49 -16.46
C SER A 568 -4.23 -18.49 -16.98
N THR A 569 -5.49 -18.66 -16.57
CA THR A 569 -6.56 -17.71 -16.88
C THR A 569 -7.25 -17.28 -15.60
N GLY A 570 -7.83 -16.09 -15.58
CA GLY A 570 -8.53 -15.63 -14.39
C GLY A 570 -9.61 -14.60 -14.71
N ALA A 571 -10.51 -14.44 -13.75
CA ALA A 571 -11.56 -13.43 -13.75
C ALA A 571 -11.61 -12.73 -12.40
N SER A 572 -11.91 -11.43 -12.43
CA SER A 572 -12.19 -10.62 -11.26
C SER A 572 -13.55 -9.96 -11.41
N LEU A 573 -14.32 -9.94 -10.33
CA LEU A 573 -15.57 -9.21 -10.22
C LEU A 573 -15.44 -8.21 -9.08
N SER A 574 -15.77 -6.94 -9.35
CA SER A 574 -15.78 -5.86 -8.36
C SER A 574 -17.14 -5.18 -8.36
N TYR A 575 -17.79 -5.12 -7.20
CA TYR A 575 -19.05 -4.41 -6.98
C TYR A 575 -18.85 -3.31 -5.95
N GLY A 576 -19.27 -2.09 -6.31
CA GLY A 576 -19.40 -0.96 -5.40
C GLY A 576 -20.88 -0.59 -5.25
N GLY A 577 -21.35 -0.55 -4.00
CA GLY A 577 -22.71 -0.14 -3.68
C GLY A 577 -22.93 1.37 -3.89
N THR A 578 -24.16 1.81 -3.66
CA THR A 578 -24.52 3.23 -3.76
C THR A 578 -23.86 4.07 -2.67
N THR A 579 -23.54 5.33 -2.99
CA THR A 579 -23.01 6.31 -2.05
C THR A 579 -23.42 7.72 -2.48
N PHE A 580 -23.03 8.72 -1.69
CA PHE A 580 -23.16 10.14 -2.05
C PHE A 580 -21.78 10.77 -2.20
N ASP A 581 -21.65 11.78 -3.05
CA ASP A 581 -20.39 12.49 -3.27
C ASP A 581 -20.18 13.64 -2.28
N ASP A 582 -21.26 14.25 -1.81
CA ASP A 582 -21.27 15.41 -0.93
C ASP A 582 -21.79 15.07 0.49
N PRO A 583 -21.36 15.84 1.52
CA PRO A 583 -21.79 15.62 2.91
C PRO A 583 -23.29 15.81 3.15
N ALA A 584 -24.00 16.61 2.32
CA ALA A 584 -25.43 16.85 2.43
C ALA A 584 -26.27 15.72 1.82
N ASN A 585 -25.62 14.73 1.22
CA ASN A 585 -26.24 13.57 0.55
C ASN A 585 -27.20 13.96 -0.58
N THR A 586 -26.90 15.04 -1.31
CA THR A 586 -27.69 15.51 -2.45
C THR A 586 -27.19 14.96 -3.78
N THR A 587 -25.89 14.66 -3.88
CA THR A 587 -25.25 14.17 -5.10
C THR A 587 -25.06 12.65 -5.03
N TYR A 588 -25.95 11.93 -5.69
CA TYR A 588 -26.02 10.48 -5.67
C TYR A 588 -25.04 9.83 -6.64
N LEU A 589 -24.28 8.85 -6.18
CA LEU A 589 -23.44 7.97 -6.98
C LEU A 589 -24.05 6.56 -7.03
N PRO A 590 -24.47 6.08 -8.23
CA PRO A 590 -25.09 4.77 -8.37
C PRO A 590 -24.10 3.63 -8.18
N SER A 591 -24.62 2.46 -7.80
CA SER A 591 -23.84 1.23 -7.74
C SER A 591 -23.30 0.80 -9.10
N TYR A 592 -22.18 0.07 -9.07
CA TYR A 592 -21.56 -0.48 -10.28
C TYR A 592 -21.08 -1.91 -10.07
N LEU A 593 -20.98 -2.62 -11.19
CA LEU A 593 -20.36 -3.93 -11.29
C LEU A 593 -19.34 -3.90 -12.44
N SER A 594 -18.10 -4.27 -12.17
CA SER A 594 -17.04 -4.40 -13.16
C SER A 594 -16.52 -5.83 -13.17
N VAL A 595 -16.21 -6.35 -14.36
CA VAL A 595 -15.62 -7.67 -14.55
C VAL A 595 -14.37 -7.53 -15.40
N ASN A 596 -13.28 -8.13 -14.93
CA ASN A 596 -12.01 -8.17 -15.64
C ASN A 596 -11.65 -9.62 -15.96
N LEU A 597 -11.02 -9.84 -17.11
CA LEU A 597 -10.46 -11.13 -17.52
C LEU A 597 -8.95 -11.00 -17.69
N ARG A 598 -8.22 -12.06 -17.39
CA ARG A 598 -6.77 -12.13 -17.56
C ARG A 598 -6.33 -13.51 -18.04
N ALA A 599 -5.25 -13.53 -18.80
CA ALA A 599 -4.59 -14.74 -19.22
C ALA A 599 -3.08 -14.53 -19.19
N SER A 600 -2.33 -15.55 -18.81
CA SER A 600 -0.88 -15.57 -18.83
C SER A 600 -0.39 -16.91 -19.37
N TYR A 601 0.54 -16.89 -20.33
CA TYR A 601 1.11 -18.07 -20.93
C TYR A 601 2.64 -18.01 -20.85
N ARG A 602 3.23 -18.96 -20.15
CA ARG A 602 4.68 -19.11 -20.05
C ARG A 602 5.17 -19.98 -21.23
N ILE A 603 5.69 -19.34 -22.25
CA ILE A 603 6.16 -20.00 -23.49
C ILE A 603 7.34 -20.94 -23.20
N ASN A 604 8.26 -20.51 -22.33
CA ASN A 604 9.39 -21.31 -21.83
C ASN A 604 9.84 -20.79 -20.44
N ALA A 605 10.97 -21.28 -19.93
CA ALA A 605 11.50 -20.86 -18.62
C ALA A 605 11.79 -19.36 -18.52
N HIS A 606 12.00 -18.68 -19.65
CA HIS A 606 12.41 -17.29 -19.74
C HIS A 606 11.32 -16.34 -20.21
N LEU A 607 10.41 -16.79 -21.07
CA LEU A 607 9.47 -15.95 -21.80
C LEU A 607 8.02 -16.18 -21.36
N THR A 608 7.39 -15.12 -20.85
CA THR A 608 5.98 -15.09 -20.46
C THR A 608 5.24 -14.02 -21.25
N VAL A 609 4.04 -14.34 -21.72
CA VAL A 609 3.12 -13.41 -22.37
C VAL A 609 1.84 -13.34 -21.54
N SER A 610 1.34 -12.15 -21.27
CA SER A 610 0.09 -11.95 -20.57
C SER A 610 -0.83 -10.98 -21.28
N ALA A 611 -2.12 -11.11 -21.03
CA ALA A 611 -3.16 -10.23 -21.55
C ALA A 611 -4.24 -9.99 -20.51
N THR A 612 -4.76 -8.77 -20.45
CA THR A 612 -5.83 -8.37 -19.55
C THR A 612 -6.91 -7.63 -20.35
N LEU A 613 -8.17 -7.94 -20.05
CA LEU A 613 -9.33 -7.21 -20.54
C LEU A 613 -10.09 -6.68 -19.32
N SER A 614 -9.96 -5.40 -19.07
CA SER A 614 -10.59 -4.73 -17.93
C SER A 614 -11.95 -4.15 -18.32
N ASN A 615 -12.89 -4.13 -17.36
CA ASN A 615 -14.25 -3.64 -17.54
C ASN A 615 -14.92 -4.26 -18.80
N LEU A 616 -14.98 -5.59 -18.84
CA LEU A 616 -15.46 -6.39 -19.98
C LEU A 616 -16.75 -5.88 -20.62
N PHE A 617 -17.70 -5.42 -19.78
CA PHE A 617 -19.03 -4.97 -20.21
C PHE A 617 -19.11 -3.46 -20.49
N ASP A 618 -17.96 -2.76 -20.50
CA ASP A 618 -17.87 -1.32 -20.75
C ASP A 618 -18.81 -0.48 -19.86
N ARG A 619 -18.89 -0.88 -18.58
CA ARG A 619 -19.77 -0.19 -17.63
C ARG A 619 -19.24 1.21 -17.34
N GLN A 620 -20.07 2.23 -17.62
CA GLN A 620 -19.78 3.61 -17.24
C GLN A 620 -20.23 3.82 -15.79
N TYR A 621 -19.28 4.20 -14.92
CA TYR A 621 -19.56 4.48 -13.51
C TYR A 621 -18.66 5.62 -13.00
N MET A 622 -18.89 6.06 -11.79
CA MET A 622 -18.11 7.11 -11.12
C MET A 622 -17.81 6.67 -9.68
N THR A 623 -16.59 6.94 -9.23
CA THR A 623 -16.18 6.83 -7.81
C THR A 623 -16.09 8.21 -7.15
N ALA A 624 -16.05 9.27 -7.97
CA ALA A 624 -16.21 10.66 -7.61
C ALA A 624 -17.12 11.34 -8.64
N TYR A 625 -18.02 12.23 -8.19
CA TYR A 625 -19.00 12.85 -9.06
C TYR A 625 -18.35 13.72 -10.14
N GLY A 626 -18.82 13.55 -11.37
CA GLY A 626 -18.32 14.29 -12.52
C GLY A 626 -17.01 13.74 -13.10
N TYR A 627 -16.43 12.69 -12.54
CA TYR A 627 -15.21 12.07 -13.08
C TYR A 627 -15.50 10.74 -13.76
N ASN A 628 -14.90 10.54 -14.93
CA ASN A 628 -14.97 9.29 -15.66
C ASN A 628 -13.99 8.26 -15.09
N THR A 629 -14.38 7.00 -15.11
CA THR A 629 -13.48 5.86 -14.93
C THR A 629 -13.10 5.28 -16.28
N LEU A 630 -12.04 4.46 -16.31
CA LEU A 630 -11.66 3.71 -17.50
C LEU A 630 -12.84 2.85 -17.98
N GLY A 631 -13.25 3.01 -19.23
CA GLY A 631 -14.14 2.10 -19.93
C GLY A 631 -13.47 0.73 -20.15
N ARG A 632 -13.98 -0.06 -21.11
CA ARG A 632 -13.33 -1.31 -21.47
C ARG A 632 -11.94 -1.05 -22.06
N THR A 633 -10.92 -1.70 -21.47
CA THR A 633 -9.53 -1.61 -21.92
C THR A 633 -8.92 -2.98 -22.08
N ALA A 634 -8.05 -3.12 -23.08
CA ALA A 634 -7.23 -4.30 -23.31
C ALA A 634 -5.75 -3.91 -23.14
N PHE A 635 -4.97 -4.79 -22.51
CA PHE A 635 -3.54 -4.62 -22.31
C PHE A 635 -2.81 -5.95 -22.50
N GLY A 636 -1.67 -5.94 -23.17
CA GLY A 636 -0.81 -7.10 -23.36
C GLY A 636 0.62 -6.79 -22.89
N LYS A 637 1.29 -7.79 -22.30
CA LYS A 637 2.66 -7.66 -21.77
C LYS A 637 3.49 -8.89 -22.14
N VAL A 638 4.73 -8.66 -22.53
CA VAL A 638 5.74 -9.69 -22.76
C VAL A 638 6.87 -9.48 -21.79
N SER A 639 7.26 -10.53 -21.08
CA SER A 639 8.33 -10.48 -20.08
C SER A 639 9.39 -11.55 -20.40
N TYR A 640 10.65 -11.17 -20.39
CA TYR A 640 11.79 -12.08 -20.58
C TYR A 640 12.70 -12.02 -19.39
N THR A 641 12.97 -13.18 -18.77
CA THR A 641 13.84 -13.33 -17.61
C THR A 641 15.11 -14.10 -18.00
N PHE A 642 16.27 -13.49 -17.72
CA PHE A 642 17.59 -14.07 -18.00
C PHE A 642 18.08 -14.97 -16.86
#